data_e421c4ecce611939ed0971347e969d24
#
_entry.id   e421c4ecce611939ed0971347e969d24
#
_cell.length_a   1.000
_cell.length_b   1.000
_cell.length_c   1.000
_cell.angle_alpha   90.00
_cell.angle_beta   90.00
_cell.angle_gamma   90.00
#
_symmetry.space_group_name_H-M   'P 1'
#
loop_
_entity.id
_entity.type
_entity.pdbx_description
1 polymer ?
#
loop_
_entity_poly.entity_id
_entity_poly.type
_entity_poly.pdbx_seq_one_letter_code
_entity_poly.pdbx_strand_id
1 'polypeptide(L)'
;MAQTPIADIRNIAFCGNGSAGKTMLLDKILTSTGTIKRPASVDDGTSVCDFEEEEKHHKHTIESTLVHFRHEGQLFNVLDTPGYPDFIGQALGALRAVETAAIVIDAHAGPGVNTRRVFQEAGKLGLGRMMILTKLDSDNIDFEGVVNQIHEWFGKSCVLFNVPYGHGPDFSGVCSTLKVPAKHDGTIVDPVPIGMSLIDTIIEIDEEVTARYFEGSPPTSEEIARLTIQAVASGALIPVFCVSGKTGAGVAELLDLLAICSLPPDKVPRTGKTESGEDRPIEADPAGPLVAQVFKTRIDPFVHKLSFLRIFSGSIKKDDSVHVFGSRKAVKLHQLLSVQGAETQPIDGAGAGEIMAVAKVEELHTGLSLGDLELPPFHYPTPMVGLAVSPKSRGDEGKLSVALHKIVEEDATVALNRDPQTKELVINGMSELHLQIVRERLKRRDKVELDAREPKIAYRETIQMPAEGSYRHKKQSGGRGQFGEVHIRMFPLPSDLDPAEFCTKIRFPHLREYHYDAADNFLWVDSIVGGTIPNNFLPAIEKGFKERLDRGVIAGYRVQNVGVEVYFGKHHPVDSSEAAFKTAGSMAFRNVFQQAKPGLLEPIVTLRVTVPGSKLGDISSDMSGRRGRVLGMETAGGDLQTVIAEAPLSELTSYARSLSSLTAGHGSYSMEFSRYELVPGHVQKEIVEKAVLKEEEDE
;
A
#
# COMPACT_ATOMS: atom_id res chain seq x y z
N MET A 1 19.14 -29.68 -13.08
CA MET A 1 18.22 -29.86 -14.24
C MET A 1 18.82 -29.10 -15.41
N ALA A 2 18.58 -29.52 -16.66
CA ALA A 2 18.97 -28.71 -17.81
C ALA A 2 18.15 -27.40 -17.78
N GLN A 3 18.79 -26.28 -18.06
CA GLN A 3 18.15 -24.96 -18.08
C GLN A 3 17.09 -24.92 -19.20
N THR A 4 15.90 -24.44 -18.92
CA THR A 4 14.84 -24.32 -19.94
C THR A 4 15.20 -23.20 -20.91
N PRO A 5 15.12 -23.43 -22.25
CA PRO A 5 15.35 -22.35 -23.21
C PRO A 5 14.40 -21.16 -22.97
N ILE A 6 14.89 -19.94 -23.14
CA ILE A 6 14.09 -18.71 -22.90
C ILE A 6 12.80 -18.69 -23.71
N ALA A 7 12.87 -19.16 -24.97
CA ALA A 7 11.71 -19.24 -25.87
C ALA A 7 10.60 -20.18 -25.34
N ASP A 8 10.95 -21.11 -24.45
CA ASP A 8 10.03 -22.10 -23.88
C ASP A 8 9.55 -21.74 -22.47
N ILE A 9 9.91 -20.56 -21.94
CA ILE A 9 9.44 -20.07 -20.65
C ILE A 9 8.26 -19.15 -20.84
N ARG A 10 7.25 -19.30 -19.98
CA ARG A 10 6.05 -18.45 -19.92
C ARG A 10 5.82 -18.04 -18.45
N ASN A 11 6.01 -16.76 -18.18
CA ASN A 11 5.70 -16.20 -16.85
C ASN A 11 4.41 -15.42 -16.93
N ILE A 12 3.41 -15.82 -16.17
CA ILE A 12 2.05 -15.29 -16.24
C ILE A 12 1.57 -14.91 -14.84
N ALA A 13 0.95 -13.73 -14.70
CA ALA A 13 0.22 -13.37 -13.50
C ALA A 13 -1.29 -13.49 -13.75
N PHE A 14 -1.98 -14.31 -12.96
CA PHE A 14 -3.43 -14.37 -12.95
C PHE A 14 -3.97 -13.27 -12.07
N CYS A 15 -4.53 -12.23 -12.68
CA CYS A 15 -5.02 -11.02 -12.04
C CYS A 15 -6.54 -10.87 -12.27
N GLY A 16 -7.16 -9.90 -11.63
CA GLY A 16 -8.59 -9.59 -11.82
C GLY A 16 -9.31 -9.38 -10.51
N ASN A 17 -10.63 -9.31 -10.58
CA ASN A 17 -11.47 -9.01 -9.43
C ASN A 17 -11.55 -10.18 -8.43
N GLY A 18 -11.94 -9.86 -7.17
CA GLY A 18 -12.26 -10.90 -6.17
C GLY A 18 -13.34 -11.85 -6.68
N SER A 19 -13.24 -13.10 -6.30
CA SER A 19 -14.21 -14.15 -6.68
C SER A 19 -14.38 -14.41 -8.19
N ALA A 20 -13.49 -13.89 -9.05
CA ALA A 20 -13.53 -14.17 -10.49
C ALA A 20 -13.13 -15.62 -10.85
N GLY A 21 -12.70 -16.44 -9.91
CA GLY A 21 -12.34 -17.84 -10.12
C GLY A 21 -10.90 -18.09 -10.56
N LYS A 22 -9.96 -17.17 -10.33
CA LYS A 22 -8.53 -17.29 -10.65
C LYS A 22 -7.92 -18.57 -10.06
N THR A 23 -7.96 -18.68 -8.76
CA THR A 23 -7.39 -19.81 -7.98
C THR A 23 -8.04 -21.13 -8.38
N MET A 24 -9.38 -21.17 -8.51
CA MET A 24 -10.11 -22.37 -8.96
C MET A 24 -9.69 -22.82 -10.37
N LEU A 25 -9.54 -21.87 -11.29
CA LEU A 25 -9.07 -22.15 -12.64
C LEU A 25 -7.64 -22.70 -12.63
N LEU A 26 -6.76 -22.11 -11.81
CA LEU A 26 -5.38 -22.54 -11.72
C LEU A 26 -5.24 -23.94 -11.10
N ASP A 27 -5.99 -24.25 -10.04
CA ASP A 27 -6.07 -25.61 -9.46
C ASP A 27 -6.56 -26.62 -10.50
N LYS A 28 -7.50 -26.21 -11.36
CA LYS A 28 -8.00 -27.06 -12.45
C LYS A 28 -6.93 -27.30 -13.53
N ILE A 29 -6.17 -26.25 -13.89
CA ILE A 29 -5.03 -26.36 -14.81
C ILE A 29 -3.97 -27.30 -14.25
N LEU A 30 -3.57 -27.14 -12.97
CA LEU A 30 -2.60 -28.01 -12.32
C LEU A 30 -3.03 -29.50 -12.29
N THR A 31 -4.33 -29.73 -12.11
CA THR A 31 -4.91 -31.08 -12.18
C THR A 31 -4.88 -31.63 -13.61
N SER A 32 -5.27 -30.81 -14.60
CA SER A 32 -5.35 -31.23 -16.02
C SER A 32 -3.99 -31.53 -16.62
N THR A 33 -2.95 -30.80 -16.19
CA THR A 33 -1.55 -31.02 -16.61
C THR A 33 -0.87 -32.20 -15.85
N GLY A 34 -1.58 -32.79 -14.88
CA GLY A 34 -1.01 -33.86 -14.02
C GLY A 34 0.03 -33.40 -13.03
N THR A 35 0.19 -32.09 -12.86
CA THR A 35 1.12 -31.50 -11.87
C THR A 35 0.70 -31.85 -10.46
N ILE A 36 -0.59 -31.83 -10.17
CA ILE A 36 -1.17 -32.35 -8.93
C ILE A 36 -2.02 -33.60 -9.22
N LYS A 37 -1.90 -34.59 -8.33
CA LYS A 37 -2.56 -35.92 -8.50
C LYS A 37 -4.00 -35.95 -8.03
N ARG A 38 -4.39 -35.04 -7.15
CA ARG A 38 -5.75 -34.96 -6.60
C ARG A 38 -6.33 -33.59 -6.94
N PRO A 39 -7.61 -33.54 -7.33
CA PRO A 39 -8.30 -32.26 -7.50
C PRO A 39 -8.19 -31.41 -6.23
N ALA A 40 -7.85 -30.15 -6.38
CA ALA A 40 -7.80 -29.18 -5.33
C ALA A 40 -9.05 -28.28 -5.38
N SER A 41 -9.45 -27.72 -4.24
CA SER A 41 -10.64 -26.87 -4.10
C SER A 41 -10.40 -25.79 -3.05
N VAL A 42 -10.73 -24.57 -3.40
CA VAL A 42 -10.72 -23.42 -2.47
C VAL A 42 -11.76 -23.63 -1.37
N ASP A 43 -12.95 -24.13 -1.73
CA ASP A 43 -14.05 -24.33 -0.78
C ASP A 43 -13.73 -25.37 0.29
N ASP A 44 -12.98 -26.41 -0.08
CA ASP A 44 -12.54 -27.48 0.83
C ASP A 44 -11.20 -27.16 1.53
N GLY A 45 -10.59 -25.98 1.25
CA GLY A 45 -9.30 -25.58 1.80
C GLY A 45 -8.11 -26.46 1.35
N THR A 46 -8.21 -27.09 0.18
CA THR A 46 -7.19 -27.97 -0.40
C THR A 46 -6.47 -27.38 -1.59
N SER A 47 -6.74 -26.10 -1.93
CA SER A 47 -6.07 -25.36 -3.00
C SER A 47 -4.55 -25.35 -2.80
N VAL A 48 -3.81 -25.47 -3.91
CA VAL A 48 -2.34 -25.34 -3.89
C VAL A 48 -1.93 -23.89 -3.72
N CYS A 49 -2.77 -22.95 -4.17
CA CYS A 49 -2.48 -21.52 -4.12
C CYS A 49 -2.89 -20.87 -2.79
N ASP A 50 -4.06 -21.24 -2.26
CA ASP A 50 -4.58 -20.71 -1.00
C ASP A 50 -4.22 -21.67 0.16
N PHE A 51 -2.95 -21.71 0.54
CA PHE A 51 -2.46 -22.66 1.54
C PHE A 51 -2.31 -22.05 2.95
N GLU A 52 -2.27 -20.73 3.10
CA GLU A 52 -2.22 -20.07 4.40
C GLU A 52 -3.56 -20.26 5.15
N GLU A 53 -3.48 -20.38 6.48
CA GLU A 53 -4.68 -20.64 7.28
C GLU A 53 -5.68 -19.49 7.21
N GLU A 54 -5.21 -18.23 7.06
CA GLU A 54 -6.05 -17.06 6.85
C GLU A 54 -6.82 -17.15 5.52
N GLU A 55 -6.17 -17.61 4.44
CA GLU A 55 -6.82 -17.82 3.13
C GLU A 55 -7.89 -18.90 3.19
N LYS A 56 -7.59 -20.01 3.86
CA LYS A 56 -8.57 -21.10 4.07
C LYS A 56 -9.76 -20.66 4.91
N HIS A 57 -9.51 -19.84 5.95
CA HIS A 57 -10.55 -19.33 6.84
C HIS A 57 -11.47 -18.34 6.12
N HIS A 58 -10.89 -17.38 5.42
CA HIS A 58 -11.61 -16.34 4.69
C HIS A 58 -12.09 -16.78 3.30
N LYS A 59 -11.64 -17.94 2.80
CA LYS A 59 -11.97 -18.51 1.49
C LYS A 59 -11.67 -17.56 0.32
N HIS A 60 -10.56 -16.84 0.41
CA HIS A 60 -10.04 -16.01 -0.66
C HIS A 60 -8.53 -15.82 -0.54
N THR A 61 -7.89 -15.63 -1.67
CA THR A 61 -6.46 -15.39 -1.79
C THR A 61 -6.08 -14.06 -1.14
N ILE A 62 -5.06 -14.07 -0.31
CA ILE A 62 -4.51 -12.91 0.39
C ILE A 62 -3.12 -12.58 -0.15
N GLU A 63 -2.31 -13.59 -0.43
CA GLU A 63 -0.96 -13.44 -0.98
C GLU A 63 -0.85 -13.93 -2.42
N SER A 64 0.14 -13.42 -3.15
CA SER A 64 0.47 -13.99 -4.45
C SER A 64 1.20 -15.30 -4.27
N THR A 65 0.81 -16.33 -5.02
CA THR A 65 1.39 -17.68 -4.94
C THR A 65 1.97 -18.11 -6.27
N LEU A 66 3.22 -18.58 -6.23
CA LEU A 66 3.90 -19.13 -7.41
C LEU A 66 3.61 -20.61 -7.55
N VAL A 67 3.14 -21.01 -8.72
CA VAL A 67 3.05 -22.42 -9.15
C VAL A 67 3.63 -22.57 -10.54
N HIS A 68 4.03 -23.79 -10.91
CA HIS A 68 4.56 -24.07 -12.24
C HIS A 68 4.02 -25.39 -12.77
N PHE A 69 3.94 -25.50 -14.09
CA PHE A 69 3.59 -26.71 -14.80
C PHE A 69 4.25 -26.72 -16.19
N ARG A 70 4.20 -27.87 -16.85
CA ARG A 70 4.67 -27.99 -18.24
C ARG A 70 3.52 -28.37 -19.17
N HIS A 71 3.47 -27.73 -20.33
CA HIS A 71 2.55 -28.05 -21.40
C HIS A 71 3.27 -27.86 -22.74
N GLU A 72 3.14 -28.81 -23.66
CA GLU A 72 3.79 -28.79 -25.00
C GLU A 72 5.30 -28.48 -24.98
N GLY A 73 6.02 -28.94 -23.97
CA GLY A 73 7.46 -28.68 -23.80
C GLY A 73 7.79 -27.36 -23.13
N GLN A 74 6.87 -26.43 -23.07
CA GLN A 74 7.04 -25.12 -22.43
C GLN A 74 6.89 -25.21 -20.90
N LEU A 75 7.64 -24.37 -20.18
CA LEU A 75 7.55 -24.18 -18.75
C LEU A 75 6.69 -22.95 -18.45
N PHE A 76 5.59 -23.16 -17.77
CA PHE A 76 4.73 -22.10 -17.27
C PHE A 76 4.99 -21.83 -15.80
N ASN A 77 5.40 -20.61 -15.46
CA ASN A 77 5.42 -20.10 -14.10
C ASN A 77 4.20 -19.18 -13.95
N VAL A 78 3.29 -19.53 -13.09
CA VAL A 78 2.07 -18.76 -12.87
C VAL A 78 2.02 -18.21 -11.46
N LEU A 79 1.80 -16.91 -11.35
CA LEU A 79 1.55 -16.21 -10.10
C LEU A 79 0.04 -16.00 -9.95
N ASP A 80 -0.59 -16.76 -9.05
CA ASP A 80 -1.95 -16.46 -8.61
C ASP A 80 -1.93 -15.21 -7.75
N THR A 81 -2.86 -14.28 -7.94
CA THR A 81 -2.87 -13.01 -7.21
C THR A 81 -4.21 -12.74 -6.55
N PRO A 82 -4.22 -12.07 -5.39
CA PRO A 82 -5.45 -11.66 -4.74
C PRO A 82 -6.27 -10.73 -5.65
N GLY A 83 -7.59 -10.90 -5.60
CA GLY A 83 -8.52 -10.08 -6.39
C GLY A 83 -9.17 -8.94 -5.61
N TYR A 84 -9.01 -8.88 -4.29
CA TYR A 84 -9.53 -7.79 -3.46
C TYR A 84 -8.59 -6.58 -3.47
N PRO A 85 -9.14 -5.34 -3.52
CA PRO A 85 -8.34 -4.12 -3.48
C PRO A 85 -7.43 -4.00 -2.25
N ASP A 86 -7.85 -4.64 -1.15
CA ASP A 86 -7.15 -4.70 0.13
C ASP A 86 -5.73 -5.28 0.02
N PHE A 87 -5.51 -6.19 -0.93
CA PHE A 87 -4.26 -6.91 -1.16
C PHE A 87 -3.61 -6.60 -2.50
N ILE A 88 -3.95 -5.47 -3.11
CA ILE A 88 -3.46 -5.09 -4.45
C ILE A 88 -1.93 -5.07 -4.56
N GLY A 89 -1.24 -4.78 -3.46
CA GLY A 89 0.23 -4.80 -3.40
C GLY A 89 0.83 -6.10 -3.89
N GLN A 90 0.20 -7.23 -3.57
CA GLN A 90 0.63 -8.57 -4.00
C GLN A 90 0.52 -8.74 -5.53
N ALA A 91 -0.56 -8.24 -6.13
CA ALA A 91 -0.74 -8.28 -7.58
C ALA A 91 0.27 -7.35 -8.30
N LEU A 92 0.54 -6.16 -7.74
CA LEU A 92 1.53 -5.24 -8.30
C LEU A 92 2.95 -5.81 -8.27
N GLY A 93 3.32 -6.50 -7.19
CA GLY A 93 4.58 -7.24 -7.10
C GLY A 93 4.68 -8.35 -8.15
N ALA A 94 3.63 -9.16 -8.30
CA ALA A 94 3.56 -10.25 -9.26
C ALA A 94 3.71 -9.77 -10.71
N LEU A 95 3.08 -8.65 -11.10
CA LEU A 95 3.19 -8.07 -12.45
C LEU A 95 4.63 -7.67 -12.82
N ARG A 96 5.49 -7.39 -11.85
CA ARG A 96 6.90 -7.08 -12.11
C ARG A 96 7.74 -8.30 -12.51
N ALA A 97 7.29 -9.49 -12.12
CA ALA A 97 8.03 -10.74 -12.33
C ALA A 97 7.67 -11.47 -13.63
N VAL A 98 6.67 -11.00 -14.37
CA VAL A 98 6.09 -11.73 -15.50
C VAL A 98 6.15 -10.94 -16.82
N GLU A 99 5.92 -11.65 -17.91
CA GLU A 99 5.79 -11.07 -19.26
C GLU A 99 4.33 -10.95 -19.70
N THR A 100 3.42 -11.69 -19.07
CA THR A 100 2.00 -11.72 -19.45
C THR A 100 1.11 -11.56 -18.23
N ALA A 101 0.10 -10.70 -18.35
CA ALA A 101 -0.98 -10.55 -17.39
C ALA A 101 -2.26 -11.21 -17.96
N ALA A 102 -2.68 -12.32 -17.36
CA ALA A 102 -3.94 -12.98 -17.65
C ALA A 102 -5.04 -12.47 -16.70
N ILE A 103 -5.93 -11.67 -17.24
CA ILE A 103 -6.95 -10.95 -16.47
C ILE A 103 -8.24 -11.78 -16.49
N VAL A 104 -8.55 -12.37 -15.34
CA VAL A 104 -9.71 -13.26 -15.17
C VAL A 104 -10.94 -12.44 -14.82
N ILE A 105 -12.00 -12.64 -15.60
CA ILE A 105 -13.28 -11.92 -15.52
C ILE A 105 -14.40 -12.95 -15.32
N ASP A 106 -15.24 -12.71 -14.33
CA ASP A 106 -16.47 -13.47 -14.10
C ASP A 106 -17.50 -13.10 -15.18
N ALA A 107 -17.93 -14.05 -15.99
CA ALA A 107 -18.89 -13.82 -17.08
C ALA A 107 -20.28 -13.39 -16.60
N HIS A 108 -20.64 -13.65 -15.33
CA HIS A 108 -21.88 -13.18 -14.73
C HIS A 108 -21.78 -11.74 -14.19
N ALA A 109 -20.64 -11.40 -13.55
CA ALA A 109 -20.46 -10.10 -12.91
C ALA A 109 -19.86 -9.02 -13.84
N GLY A 110 -19.21 -9.44 -14.92
CA GLY A 110 -18.46 -8.55 -15.81
C GLY A 110 -17.15 -8.05 -15.22
N PRO A 111 -16.46 -7.12 -15.92
CA PRO A 111 -15.21 -6.54 -15.44
C PRO A 111 -15.46 -5.63 -14.23
N GLY A 112 -14.60 -5.76 -13.22
CA GLY A 112 -14.66 -4.95 -12.01
C GLY A 112 -13.51 -3.94 -11.91
N VAL A 113 -13.45 -3.23 -10.79
CA VAL A 113 -12.46 -2.16 -10.53
C VAL A 113 -11.03 -2.65 -10.60
N ASN A 114 -10.77 -3.76 -9.88
CA ASN A 114 -9.43 -4.34 -9.88
C ASN A 114 -9.04 -4.86 -11.25
N THR A 115 -10.01 -5.36 -12.02
CA THR A 115 -9.81 -5.74 -13.42
C THR A 115 -9.21 -4.59 -14.23
N ARG A 116 -9.83 -3.39 -14.13
CA ARG A 116 -9.36 -2.18 -14.81
C ARG A 116 -7.97 -1.75 -14.32
N ARG A 117 -7.77 -1.76 -13.01
CA ARG A 117 -6.52 -1.34 -12.38
C ARG A 117 -5.34 -2.22 -12.81
N VAL A 118 -5.47 -3.53 -12.70
CA VAL A 118 -4.38 -4.46 -13.09
C VAL A 118 -4.13 -4.44 -14.59
N PHE A 119 -5.17 -4.24 -15.42
CA PHE A 119 -5.03 -4.07 -16.87
C PHE A 119 -4.20 -2.83 -17.22
N GLN A 120 -4.47 -1.70 -16.57
CA GLN A 120 -3.73 -0.45 -16.77
C GLN A 120 -2.28 -0.58 -16.30
N GLU A 121 -2.04 -1.18 -15.13
CA GLU A 121 -0.69 -1.39 -14.61
C GLU A 121 0.12 -2.34 -15.50
N ALA A 122 -0.48 -3.43 -15.98
CA ALA A 122 0.15 -4.32 -16.95
C ALA A 122 0.54 -3.58 -18.24
N GLY A 123 -0.34 -2.69 -18.72
CA GLY A 123 -0.05 -1.84 -19.90
C GLY A 123 1.10 -0.86 -19.68
N LYS A 124 1.16 -0.19 -18.50
CA LYS A 124 2.28 0.70 -18.13
C LYS A 124 3.63 -0.04 -18.08
N LEU A 125 3.60 -1.32 -17.70
CA LEU A 125 4.77 -2.19 -17.63
C LEU A 125 5.16 -2.80 -18.99
N GLY A 126 4.39 -2.53 -20.05
CA GLY A 126 4.62 -3.11 -21.38
C GLY A 126 4.38 -4.62 -21.44
N LEU A 127 3.59 -5.19 -20.54
CA LEU A 127 3.30 -6.63 -20.52
C LEU A 127 2.28 -7.00 -21.59
N GLY A 128 2.41 -8.22 -22.12
CA GLY A 128 1.31 -8.84 -22.87
C GLY A 128 0.09 -8.96 -21.97
N ARG A 129 -1.08 -8.65 -22.52
CA ARG A 129 -2.37 -8.72 -21.79
C ARG A 129 -3.28 -9.69 -22.48
N MET A 130 -3.99 -10.50 -21.69
CA MET A 130 -5.05 -11.39 -22.17
C MET A 130 -6.19 -11.41 -21.15
N MET A 131 -7.36 -11.82 -21.58
CA MET A 131 -8.54 -11.94 -20.72
C MET A 131 -9.06 -13.37 -20.72
N ILE A 132 -9.53 -13.82 -19.57
CA ILE A 132 -10.10 -15.15 -19.39
C ILE A 132 -11.50 -14.98 -18.78
N LEU A 133 -12.54 -15.24 -19.58
CA LEU A 133 -13.93 -15.27 -19.14
C LEU A 133 -14.21 -16.61 -18.47
N THR A 134 -14.50 -16.56 -17.19
CA THR A 134 -14.78 -17.73 -16.34
C THR A 134 -16.26 -17.80 -15.97
N LYS A 135 -16.65 -18.91 -15.32
CA LYS A 135 -18.00 -19.14 -14.79
C LYS A 135 -19.11 -19.12 -15.86
N LEU A 136 -18.79 -19.48 -17.09
CA LEU A 136 -19.75 -19.62 -18.17
C LEU A 136 -20.80 -20.68 -17.89
N ASP A 137 -20.57 -21.55 -16.90
CA ASP A 137 -21.49 -22.54 -16.35
C ASP A 137 -22.50 -21.98 -15.33
N SER A 138 -22.47 -20.68 -15.03
CA SER A 138 -23.39 -20.01 -14.10
C SER A 138 -24.72 -19.67 -14.82
N ASP A 139 -25.82 -19.61 -14.05
CA ASP A 139 -27.13 -19.21 -14.58
C ASP A 139 -27.16 -17.71 -14.96
N ASN A 140 -28.03 -17.37 -15.91
CA ASN A 140 -28.36 -15.99 -16.30
C ASN A 140 -27.15 -15.15 -16.78
N ILE A 141 -26.28 -15.73 -17.61
CA ILE A 141 -25.17 -15.00 -18.21
C ILE A 141 -25.64 -14.21 -19.43
N ASP A 142 -25.33 -12.91 -19.45
CA ASP A 142 -25.42 -12.06 -20.64
C ASP A 142 -24.05 -11.99 -21.32
N PHE A 143 -23.71 -12.98 -22.12
CA PHE A 143 -22.41 -13.09 -22.77
C PHE A 143 -22.11 -11.91 -23.69
N GLU A 144 -23.08 -11.49 -24.53
CA GLU A 144 -22.89 -10.36 -25.44
C GLU A 144 -22.69 -9.04 -24.65
N GLY A 145 -23.47 -8.86 -23.58
CA GLY A 145 -23.32 -7.70 -22.68
C GLY A 145 -21.95 -7.63 -22.06
N VAL A 146 -21.42 -8.75 -21.59
CA VAL A 146 -20.05 -8.78 -21.00
C VAL A 146 -18.97 -8.49 -22.05
N VAL A 147 -19.07 -9.05 -23.26
CA VAL A 147 -18.12 -8.76 -24.34
C VAL A 147 -18.19 -7.29 -24.76
N ASN A 148 -19.38 -6.70 -24.83
CA ASN A 148 -19.55 -5.28 -25.11
C ASN A 148 -18.94 -4.40 -23.99
N GLN A 149 -19.10 -4.74 -22.72
CA GLN A 149 -18.44 -4.06 -21.61
C GLN A 149 -16.90 -4.15 -21.70
N ILE A 150 -16.37 -5.31 -22.09
CA ILE A 150 -14.93 -5.49 -22.32
C ILE A 150 -14.46 -4.54 -23.43
N HIS A 151 -15.16 -4.44 -24.54
CA HIS A 151 -14.82 -3.52 -25.62
C HIS A 151 -14.92 -2.05 -25.20
N GLU A 152 -15.93 -1.69 -24.41
CA GLU A 152 -16.11 -0.33 -23.89
C GLU A 152 -14.98 0.07 -22.93
N TRP A 153 -14.56 -0.83 -22.04
CA TRP A 153 -13.57 -0.51 -21.00
C TRP A 153 -12.13 -0.66 -21.45
N PHE A 154 -11.85 -1.60 -22.35
CA PHE A 154 -10.49 -2.01 -22.70
C PHE A 154 -10.16 -1.87 -24.18
N GLY A 155 -11.15 -1.57 -25.01
CA GLY A 155 -10.98 -1.31 -26.43
C GLY A 155 -11.26 -2.53 -27.33
N LYS A 156 -11.37 -2.25 -28.63
CA LYS A 156 -11.68 -3.25 -29.67
C LYS A 156 -10.51 -4.21 -29.97
N SER A 157 -9.33 -3.95 -29.43
CA SER A 157 -8.20 -4.89 -29.49
C SER A 157 -8.45 -6.19 -28.73
N CYS A 158 -9.49 -6.22 -27.86
CA CYS A 158 -9.93 -7.42 -27.16
C CYS A 158 -10.71 -8.32 -28.11
N VAL A 159 -10.14 -9.43 -28.57
CA VAL A 159 -10.74 -10.32 -29.57
C VAL A 159 -10.87 -11.73 -29.01
N LEU A 160 -12.07 -12.34 -29.21
CA LEU A 160 -12.36 -13.71 -28.79
C LEU A 160 -11.54 -14.72 -29.61
N PHE A 161 -10.75 -15.55 -28.95
CA PHE A 161 -10.01 -16.68 -29.53
C PHE A 161 -10.82 -17.97 -29.52
N ASN A 162 -11.88 -18.01 -28.72
CA ASN A 162 -12.87 -19.05 -28.71
C ASN A 162 -14.25 -18.49 -28.30
N VAL A 163 -15.28 -19.18 -28.67
CA VAL A 163 -16.68 -18.87 -28.32
C VAL A 163 -17.34 -20.08 -27.65
N PRO A 164 -18.21 -19.89 -26.66
CA PRO A 164 -18.83 -21.00 -25.95
C PRO A 164 -19.89 -21.74 -26.75
N TYR A 165 -19.96 -23.07 -26.55
CA TYR A 165 -21.10 -23.89 -26.88
C TYR A 165 -22.10 -23.86 -25.72
N GLY A 166 -23.21 -23.13 -25.90
CA GLY A 166 -24.17 -22.90 -24.85
C GLY A 166 -23.64 -21.97 -23.72
N HIS A 167 -24.48 -21.71 -22.72
CA HIS A 167 -24.15 -20.96 -21.52
C HIS A 167 -24.95 -21.49 -20.33
N GLY A 168 -24.52 -21.16 -19.11
CA GLY A 168 -25.12 -21.68 -17.89
C GLY A 168 -25.01 -23.22 -17.83
N PRO A 169 -26.05 -23.92 -17.41
CA PRO A 169 -26.02 -25.39 -17.33
C PRO A 169 -25.72 -26.09 -18.65
N ASP A 170 -25.98 -25.45 -19.79
CA ASP A 170 -25.75 -25.98 -21.12
C ASP A 170 -24.33 -25.70 -21.66
N PHE A 171 -23.47 -25.03 -20.89
CA PHE A 171 -22.09 -24.79 -21.29
C PHE A 171 -21.31 -26.09 -21.33
N SER A 172 -21.02 -26.59 -22.55
CA SER A 172 -20.39 -27.89 -22.76
C SER A 172 -18.95 -27.84 -23.26
N GLY A 173 -18.48 -26.68 -23.71
CA GLY A 173 -17.13 -26.51 -24.27
C GLY A 173 -17.00 -25.22 -25.05
N VAL A 174 -15.92 -25.11 -25.83
CA VAL A 174 -15.61 -23.91 -26.61
C VAL A 174 -15.28 -24.27 -28.05
N CYS A 175 -15.62 -23.34 -28.97
CA CYS A 175 -15.27 -23.40 -30.37
C CYS A 175 -14.15 -22.42 -30.69
N SER A 176 -13.05 -22.87 -31.28
CA SER A 176 -11.97 -22.00 -31.74
C SER A 176 -12.40 -21.03 -32.82
N THR A 177 -12.05 -19.76 -32.72
CA THR A 177 -12.24 -18.75 -33.77
C THR A 177 -11.04 -18.70 -34.72
N LEU A 178 -9.86 -19.14 -34.27
CA LEU A 178 -8.66 -19.20 -35.10
C LEU A 178 -8.71 -20.34 -36.13
N LYS A 179 -9.29 -21.46 -35.73
CA LYS A 179 -9.54 -22.64 -36.60
C LYS A 179 -10.97 -23.09 -36.43
N VAL A 180 -11.90 -22.40 -37.11
CA VAL A 180 -13.33 -22.70 -36.98
C VAL A 180 -13.59 -24.07 -37.57
N PRO A 181 -14.14 -25.03 -36.82
CA PRO A 181 -14.53 -26.34 -37.35
C PRO A 181 -15.70 -26.23 -38.31
N ALA A 182 -15.79 -27.16 -39.27
CA ALA A 182 -16.84 -27.16 -40.28
C ALA A 182 -18.27 -27.27 -39.67
N LYS A 183 -18.39 -27.87 -38.49
CA LYS A 183 -19.64 -27.93 -37.71
C LYS A 183 -19.42 -27.16 -36.40
N HIS A 184 -20.15 -26.09 -36.25
CA HIS A 184 -20.09 -25.22 -35.06
C HIS A 184 -21.52 -24.85 -34.60
N ASP A 185 -22.50 -25.72 -34.93
CA ASP A 185 -23.88 -25.56 -34.48
C ASP A 185 -23.94 -25.57 -32.94
N GLY A 186 -24.71 -24.65 -32.36
CA GLY A 186 -24.84 -24.51 -30.89
C GLY A 186 -23.88 -23.56 -30.22
N THR A 187 -22.99 -22.89 -30.95
CA THR A 187 -22.28 -21.73 -30.45
C THR A 187 -23.22 -20.55 -30.20
N ILE A 188 -23.03 -19.80 -29.11
CA ILE A 188 -23.93 -18.69 -28.79
C ILE A 188 -23.68 -17.43 -29.64
N VAL A 189 -22.55 -17.35 -30.30
CA VAL A 189 -22.19 -16.34 -31.32
C VAL A 189 -21.51 -17.06 -32.49
N ASP A 190 -21.66 -16.52 -33.70
CA ASP A 190 -21.00 -17.08 -34.88
C ASP A 190 -19.47 -16.89 -34.82
N PRO A 191 -18.68 -17.99 -34.80
CA PRO A 191 -17.22 -17.91 -34.75
C PRO A 191 -16.57 -17.41 -36.05
N VAL A 192 -17.25 -17.49 -37.19
CA VAL A 192 -16.65 -17.21 -38.52
C VAL A 192 -16.28 -15.73 -38.69
N PRO A 193 -17.18 -14.76 -38.48
CA PRO A 193 -16.82 -13.33 -38.57
C PRO A 193 -15.75 -12.94 -37.57
N ILE A 194 -15.79 -13.51 -36.35
CA ILE A 194 -14.80 -13.24 -35.30
C ILE A 194 -13.42 -13.75 -35.74
N GLY A 195 -13.37 -14.98 -36.30
CA GLY A 195 -12.12 -15.56 -36.80
C GLY A 195 -11.52 -14.78 -37.96
N MET A 196 -12.33 -14.26 -38.88
CA MET A 196 -11.84 -13.36 -39.93
C MET A 196 -11.23 -12.10 -39.37
N SER A 197 -11.92 -11.41 -38.47
CA SER A 197 -11.41 -10.20 -37.80
C SER A 197 -10.14 -10.48 -36.97
N LEU A 198 -10.05 -11.65 -36.33
CA LEU A 198 -8.87 -12.06 -35.58
C LEU A 198 -7.65 -12.24 -36.49
N ILE A 199 -7.82 -12.94 -37.64
CA ILE A 199 -6.76 -13.13 -38.62
C ILE A 199 -6.30 -11.76 -39.17
N ASP A 200 -7.26 -10.90 -39.54
CA ASP A 200 -6.94 -9.55 -40.01
C ASP A 200 -6.09 -8.77 -39.00
N THR A 201 -6.47 -8.77 -37.71
CA THR A 201 -5.72 -8.11 -36.63
C THR A 201 -4.32 -8.71 -36.46
N ILE A 202 -4.16 -10.03 -36.61
CA ILE A 202 -2.86 -10.69 -36.45
C ILE A 202 -1.92 -10.34 -37.63
N ILE A 203 -2.43 -10.34 -38.87
CA ILE A 203 -1.57 -10.12 -40.05
C ILE A 203 -1.24 -8.66 -40.30
N GLU A 204 -2.04 -7.69 -39.83
CA GLU A 204 -1.75 -6.24 -39.94
C GLU A 204 -0.38 -5.83 -39.41
N ILE A 205 0.25 -6.66 -38.59
CA ILE A 205 1.60 -6.44 -38.04
C ILE A 205 2.72 -6.61 -39.10
N ASP A 206 2.45 -7.37 -40.18
CA ASP A 206 3.43 -7.74 -41.18
C ASP A 206 2.88 -7.42 -42.59
N GLU A 207 3.40 -6.37 -43.22
CA GLU A 207 2.92 -5.88 -44.51
C GLU A 207 3.01 -6.93 -45.63
N GLU A 208 4.06 -7.79 -45.61
CA GLU A 208 4.27 -8.82 -46.62
C GLU A 208 3.19 -9.94 -46.53
N VAL A 209 2.94 -10.39 -45.29
CA VAL A 209 1.91 -11.40 -45.00
C VAL A 209 0.53 -10.83 -45.34
N THR A 210 0.27 -9.57 -45.00
CA THR A 210 -0.98 -8.87 -45.32
C THR A 210 -1.21 -8.78 -46.83
N ALA A 211 -0.22 -8.33 -47.58
CA ALA A 211 -0.34 -8.24 -49.06
C ALA A 211 -0.63 -9.60 -49.70
N ARG A 212 0.08 -10.65 -49.30
CA ARG A 212 -0.10 -12.01 -49.79
C ARG A 212 -1.46 -12.59 -49.43
N TYR A 213 -1.99 -12.27 -48.26
CA TYR A 213 -3.31 -12.70 -47.84
C TYR A 213 -4.42 -12.08 -48.69
N PHE A 214 -4.34 -10.80 -49.02
CA PHE A 214 -5.29 -10.17 -49.95
C PHE A 214 -5.15 -10.66 -51.40
N GLU A 215 -4.02 -11.24 -51.81
CA GLU A 215 -3.82 -11.92 -53.07
C GLU A 215 -4.40 -13.37 -53.09
N GLY A 216 -4.99 -13.81 -51.97
CA GLY A 216 -5.66 -15.11 -51.84
C GLY A 216 -4.77 -16.22 -51.26
N SER A 217 -3.59 -15.90 -50.73
CA SER A 217 -2.68 -16.87 -50.07
C SER A 217 -2.80 -16.78 -48.58
N PRO A 218 -3.45 -17.69 -47.88
CA PRO A 218 -3.65 -17.62 -46.44
C PRO A 218 -2.30 -17.76 -45.66
N PRO A 219 -2.18 -17.13 -44.47
CA PRO A 219 -0.98 -17.26 -43.65
C PRO A 219 -0.82 -18.69 -43.14
N THR A 220 0.41 -19.13 -43.01
CA THR A 220 0.75 -20.44 -42.42
C THR A 220 0.53 -20.45 -40.91
N SER A 221 0.40 -21.64 -40.32
CA SER A 221 0.24 -21.77 -38.86
C SER A 221 1.45 -21.21 -38.07
N GLU A 222 2.66 -21.30 -38.65
CA GLU A 222 3.88 -20.75 -38.06
C GLU A 222 3.87 -19.21 -38.09
N GLU A 223 3.44 -18.62 -39.20
CA GLU A 223 3.27 -17.17 -39.34
C GLU A 223 2.22 -16.65 -38.35
N ILE A 224 1.06 -17.31 -38.24
CA ILE A 224 0.02 -16.95 -37.27
C ILE A 224 0.60 -16.99 -35.85
N ALA A 225 1.31 -18.03 -35.45
CA ALA A 225 1.88 -18.14 -34.11
C ALA A 225 2.90 -17.02 -33.85
N ARG A 226 3.82 -16.75 -34.81
CA ARG A 226 4.81 -15.68 -34.71
C ARG A 226 4.16 -14.30 -34.61
N LEU A 227 3.20 -14.01 -35.48
CA LEU A 227 2.52 -12.72 -35.56
C LEU A 227 1.59 -12.49 -34.36
N THR A 228 0.96 -13.55 -33.83
CA THR A 228 0.17 -13.46 -32.60
C THR A 228 1.02 -12.96 -31.43
N ILE A 229 2.23 -13.53 -31.23
CA ILE A 229 3.17 -13.07 -30.18
C ILE A 229 3.51 -11.58 -30.38
N GLN A 230 3.79 -11.14 -31.61
CA GLN A 230 4.10 -9.75 -31.91
C GLN A 230 2.92 -8.82 -31.67
N ALA A 231 1.69 -9.23 -32.07
CA ALA A 231 0.46 -8.49 -31.86
C ALA A 231 0.12 -8.33 -30.36
N VAL A 232 0.33 -9.38 -29.56
CA VAL A 232 0.17 -9.32 -28.10
C VAL A 232 1.24 -8.46 -27.45
N ALA A 233 2.50 -8.57 -27.87
CA ALA A 233 3.62 -7.78 -27.35
C ALA A 233 3.44 -6.27 -27.62
N SER A 234 2.94 -5.90 -28.80
CA SER A 234 2.63 -4.51 -29.15
C SER A 234 1.35 -3.98 -28.50
N GLY A 235 0.51 -4.86 -27.98
CA GLY A 235 -0.82 -4.52 -27.44
C GLY A 235 -1.89 -4.26 -28.51
N ALA A 236 -1.57 -4.52 -29.78
CA ALA A 236 -2.53 -4.45 -30.89
C ALA A 236 -3.62 -5.53 -30.75
N LEU A 237 -3.28 -6.66 -30.14
CA LEU A 237 -4.17 -7.78 -29.87
C LEU A 237 -4.19 -8.11 -28.38
N ILE A 238 -5.39 -8.22 -27.82
CA ILE A 238 -5.64 -8.68 -26.45
C ILE A 238 -6.55 -9.90 -26.56
N PRO A 239 -5.99 -11.12 -26.47
CA PRO A 239 -6.76 -12.36 -26.59
C PRO A 239 -7.81 -12.48 -25.48
N VAL A 240 -9.02 -12.91 -25.82
CA VAL A 240 -10.10 -13.21 -24.87
C VAL A 240 -10.46 -14.69 -24.99
N PHE A 241 -10.42 -15.42 -23.86
CA PHE A 241 -10.67 -16.84 -23.76
C PHE A 241 -11.90 -17.13 -22.92
N CYS A 242 -12.68 -18.12 -23.29
CA CYS A 242 -13.86 -18.61 -22.59
C CYS A 242 -13.54 -19.95 -21.92
N VAL A 243 -13.90 -20.12 -20.62
CA VAL A 243 -13.58 -21.33 -19.86
C VAL A 243 -14.49 -21.48 -18.63
N SER A 244 -14.65 -22.70 -18.12
CA SER A 244 -15.15 -22.94 -16.76
C SER A 244 -14.11 -23.65 -15.92
N GLY A 245 -13.63 -22.98 -14.86
CA GLY A 245 -12.76 -23.59 -13.86
C GLY A 245 -13.47 -24.67 -13.03
N LYS A 246 -14.78 -24.60 -12.88
CA LYS A 246 -15.59 -25.57 -12.13
C LYS A 246 -15.78 -26.88 -12.88
N THR A 247 -16.28 -26.84 -14.10
CA THR A 247 -16.53 -28.05 -14.92
C THR A 247 -15.24 -28.53 -15.60
N GLY A 248 -14.33 -27.64 -15.93
CA GLY A 248 -13.12 -27.89 -16.72
C GLY A 248 -13.35 -27.76 -18.23
N ALA A 249 -14.58 -27.40 -18.67
CA ALA A 249 -14.85 -27.15 -20.07
C ALA A 249 -14.02 -25.96 -20.59
N GLY A 250 -13.31 -26.14 -21.70
CA GLY A 250 -12.44 -25.15 -22.32
C GLY A 250 -11.02 -25.07 -21.70
N VAL A 251 -10.68 -25.85 -20.69
CA VAL A 251 -9.35 -25.78 -20.03
C VAL A 251 -8.23 -26.35 -20.92
N ALA A 252 -8.48 -27.41 -21.69
CA ALA A 252 -7.51 -27.95 -22.62
C ALA A 252 -7.18 -26.95 -23.73
N GLU A 253 -8.21 -26.35 -24.32
CA GLU A 253 -8.08 -25.31 -25.34
C GLU A 253 -7.43 -24.05 -24.80
N LEU A 254 -7.70 -23.68 -23.53
CA LEU A 254 -7.01 -22.57 -22.87
C LEU A 254 -5.52 -22.84 -22.74
N LEU A 255 -5.09 -24.06 -22.37
CA LEU A 255 -3.68 -24.40 -22.26
C LEU A 255 -2.94 -24.25 -23.60
N ASP A 256 -3.54 -24.74 -24.70
CA ASP A 256 -2.98 -24.59 -26.04
C ASP A 256 -2.87 -23.11 -26.44
N LEU A 257 -3.88 -22.31 -26.12
CA LEU A 257 -3.91 -20.87 -26.41
C LEU A 257 -2.93 -20.09 -25.54
N LEU A 258 -2.74 -20.46 -24.26
CA LEU A 258 -1.71 -19.89 -23.41
C LEU A 258 -0.30 -20.14 -23.97
N ALA A 259 -0.06 -21.33 -24.57
CA ALA A 259 1.22 -21.65 -25.21
C ALA A 259 1.53 -20.74 -26.40
N ILE A 260 0.51 -20.32 -27.15
CA ILE A 260 0.63 -19.46 -28.35
C ILE A 260 0.63 -17.98 -27.98
N CYS A 261 -0.20 -17.54 -27.03
CA CYS A 261 -0.46 -16.12 -26.77
C CYS A 261 0.40 -15.52 -25.64
N SER A 262 0.97 -16.34 -24.75
CA SER A 262 1.83 -15.83 -23.67
C SER A 262 3.20 -15.46 -24.17
N LEU A 263 3.71 -14.32 -23.72
CA LEU A 263 5.01 -13.83 -24.14
C LEU A 263 6.16 -14.57 -23.46
N PRO A 264 7.18 -15.00 -24.20
CA PRO A 264 8.44 -15.43 -23.62
C PRO A 264 9.27 -14.23 -23.09
N PRO A 265 10.27 -14.47 -22.21
CA PRO A 265 11.01 -13.41 -21.53
C PRO A 265 11.72 -12.39 -22.44
N ASP A 266 12.09 -12.76 -23.66
CA ASP A 266 12.79 -11.92 -24.64
C ASP A 266 11.86 -10.98 -25.43
N LYS A 267 10.53 -11.07 -25.24
CA LYS A 267 9.55 -10.24 -25.99
C LYS A 267 9.04 -9.03 -25.24
N VAL A 268 9.41 -8.87 -23.98
CA VAL A 268 9.08 -7.66 -23.19
C VAL A 268 10.35 -6.86 -22.96
N PRO A 269 10.52 -5.68 -23.60
CA PRO A 269 11.69 -4.84 -23.40
C PRO A 269 11.83 -4.42 -21.94
N ARG A 270 13.02 -4.56 -21.38
CA ARG A 270 13.35 -4.15 -20.01
C ARG A 270 14.54 -3.20 -20.03
N THR A 271 14.53 -2.24 -19.14
CA THR A 271 15.63 -1.29 -18.93
C THR A 271 15.98 -1.24 -17.45
N GLY A 272 17.25 -1.02 -17.16
CA GLY A 272 17.77 -0.78 -15.82
C GLY A 272 18.70 0.43 -15.84
N LYS A 273 18.93 1.03 -14.69
CA LYS A 273 19.85 2.17 -14.51
C LYS A 273 21.19 1.71 -13.98
N THR A 274 22.26 2.24 -14.53
CA THR A 274 23.62 2.07 -13.98
C THR A 274 23.78 2.94 -12.72
N GLU A 275 24.87 2.76 -11.97
CA GLU A 275 25.24 3.65 -10.85
C GLU A 275 25.42 5.11 -11.27
N SER A 276 25.75 5.37 -12.55
CA SER A 276 25.82 6.73 -13.13
C SER A 276 24.44 7.30 -13.49
N GLY A 277 23.35 6.52 -13.37
CA GLY A 277 21.99 6.93 -13.72
C GLY A 277 21.63 6.77 -15.20
N GLU A 278 22.48 6.14 -16.01
CA GLU A 278 22.22 5.89 -17.44
C GLU A 278 21.27 4.70 -17.61
N ASP A 279 20.26 4.85 -18.47
CA ASP A 279 19.38 3.75 -18.84
C ASP A 279 20.08 2.77 -19.78
N ARG A 280 20.03 1.47 -19.45
CA ARG A 280 20.55 0.38 -20.28
C ARG A 280 19.48 -0.66 -20.55
N PRO A 281 19.37 -1.14 -21.81
CA PRO A 281 18.50 -2.26 -22.13
C PRO A 281 19.03 -3.55 -21.47
N ILE A 282 18.10 -4.43 -21.07
CA ILE A 282 18.39 -5.74 -20.49
C ILE A 282 17.99 -6.79 -21.51
N GLU A 283 18.96 -7.56 -21.98
CA GLU A 283 18.72 -8.70 -22.85
C GLU A 283 18.54 -9.97 -22.01
N ALA A 284 17.55 -10.76 -22.36
CA ALA A 284 17.31 -12.03 -21.71
C ALA A 284 18.33 -13.06 -22.22
N ASP A 285 19.56 -13.01 -21.67
CA ASP A 285 20.67 -13.91 -22.02
C ASP A 285 21.20 -14.62 -20.77
N PRO A 286 21.13 -15.98 -20.69
CA PRO A 286 21.69 -16.72 -19.56
C PRO A 286 23.21 -16.59 -19.39
N ALA A 287 23.93 -16.22 -20.45
CA ALA A 287 25.38 -15.97 -20.44
C ALA A 287 25.74 -14.51 -20.19
N GLY A 288 24.75 -13.62 -20.18
CA GLY A 288 24.92 -12.18 -19.96
C GLY A 288 25.26 -11.82 -18.52
N PRO A 289 25.45 -10.52 -18.24
CA PRO A 289 25.62 -10.04 -16.87
C PRO A 289 24.36 -10.29 -16.05
N LEU A 290 24.53 -10.57 -14.76
CA LEU A 290 23.40 -10.82 -13.89
C LEU A 290 22.56 -9.54 -13.70
N VAL A 291 21.26 -9.68 -13.96
CA VAL A 291 20.23 -8.72 -13.59
C VAL A 291 19.04 -9.49 -13.06
N ALA A 292 18.73 -9.33 -11.78
CA ALA A 292 17.59 -9.95 -11.14
C ALA A 292 16.93 -8.99 -10.14
N GLN A 293 15.68 -9.25 -9.78
CA GLN A 293 14.95 -8.44 -8.78
C GLN A 293 14.19 -9.34 -7.81
N VAL A 294 14.22 -8.95 -6.54
CA VAL A 294 13.36 -9.54 -5.51
C VAL A 294 11.96 -8.92 -5.67
N PHE A 295 10.97 -9.72 -6.07
CA PHE A 295 9.61 -9.22 -6.28
C PHE A 295 8.64 -9.55 -5.15
N LYS A 296 9.01 -10.50 -4.29
CA LYS A 296 8.21 -10.92 -3.13
C LYS A 296 9.12 -11.45 -2.02
N THR A 297 8.73 -11.19 -0.78
CA THR A 297 9.28 -11.81 0.43
C THR A 297 8.17 -12.55 1.18
N ARG A 298 8.48 -13.75 1.71
CA ARG A 298 7.59 -14.54 2.57
C ARG A 298 8.38 -15.04 3.77
N ILE A 299 7.79 -14.97 4.95
CA ILE A 299 8.37 -15.54 6.16
C ILE A 299 7.72 -16.89 6.45
N ASP A 300 8.41 -17.94 6.10
CA ASP A 300 7.97 -19.30 6.29
C ASP A 300 8.37 -19.83 7.69
N PRO A 301 7.47 -20.51 8.42
CA PRO A 301 7.78 -21.02 9.76
C PRO A 301 8.95 -22.02 9.80
N PHE A 302 9.20 -22.75 8.72
CA PHE A 302 10.19 -23.84 8.65
C PHE A 302 11.46 -23.43 7.90
N VAL A 303 11.31 -22.74 6.79
CA VAL A 303 12.43 -22.33 5.92
C VAL A 303 12.93 -20.94 6.27
N HIS A 304 12.25 -20.22 7.15
CA HIS A 304 12.49 -18.82 7.50
C HIS A 304 12.20 -17.86 6.34
N LYS A 305 13.02 -16.84 6.17
CA LYS A 305 12.83 -15.84 5.11
C LYS A 305 13.07 -16.46 3.73
N LEU A 306 12.10 -16.30 2.85
CA LEU A 306 12.13 -16.65 1.43
C LEU A 306 12.04 -15.37 0.62
N SER A 307 13.06 -15.06 -0.17
CA SER A 307 13.06 -13.97 -1.14
C SER A 307 12.87 -14.53 -2.54
N PHE A 308 11.77 -14.18 -3.21
CA PHE A 308 11.45 -14.62 -4.56
C PHE A 308 12.12 -13.71 -5.58
N LEU A 309 12.90 -14.31 -6.45
CA LEU A 309 13.72 -13.64 -7.46
C LEU A 309 13.20 -13.92 -8.86
N ARG A 310 13.09 -12.86 -9.66
CA ARG A 310 12.97 -12.96 -11.10
C ARG A 310 14.34 -12.62 -11.72
N ILE A 311 14.90 -13.55 -12.50
CA ILE A 311 16.17 -13.35 -13.23
C ILE A 311 15.84 -12.85 -14.63
N PHE A 312 16.30 -11.64 -14.97
CA PHE A 312 16.09 -11.02 -16.29
C PHE A 312 17.24 -11.29 -17.23
N SER A 313 18.48 -11.34 -16.74
CA SER A 313 19.70 -11.63 -17.48
C SER A 313 20.69 -12.39 -16.61
N GLY A 314 21.60 -13.14 -17.22
CA GLY A 314 22.59 -13.93 -16.50
C GLY A 314 22.03 -15.20 -15.87
N SER A 315 22.78 -15.75 -14.92
CA SER A 315 22.41 -16.94 -14.17
C SER A 315 22.92 -16.86 -12.73
N ILE A 316 22.24 -17.55 -11.82
CA ILE A 316 22.61 -17.69 -10.41
C ILE A 316 22.82 -19.19 -10.12
N LYS A 317 23.91 -19.53 -9.47
CA LYS A 317 24.21 -20.88 -8.99
C LYS A 317 24.27 -20.92 -7.47
N LYS A 318 24.10 -22.09 -6.92
CA LYS A 318 24.27 -22.31 -5.49
C LYS A 318 25.65 -21.86 -5.04
N ASP A 319 25.73 -21.18 -3.91
CA ASP A 319 26.92 -20.61 -3.29
C ASP A 319 27.55 -19.41 -4.04
N ASP A 320 26.89 -18.88 -5.07
CA ASP A 320 27.34 -17.65 -5.71
C ASP A 320 27.29 -16.47 -4.74
N SER A 321 28.26 -15.57 -4.91
CA SER A 321 28.28 -14.26 -4.25
C SER A 321 27.77 -13.21 -5.22
N VAL A 322 26.63 -12.63 -4.95
CA VAL A 322 25.90 -11.73 -5.84
C VAL A 322 25.95 -10.31 -5.30
N HIS A 323 26.22 -9.35 -6.18
CA HIS A 323 26.18 -7.93 -5.84
C HIS A 323 24.73 -7.46 -5.72
N VAL A 324 24.41 -6.76 -4.63
CA VAL A 324 23.13 -6.04 -4.44
C VAL A 324 23.37 -4.60 -4.86
N PHE A 325 22.60 -4.11 -5.83
CA PHE A 325 22.76 -2.75 -6.35
C PHE A 325 22.69 -1.71 -5.22
N GLY A 326 23.58 -0.74 -5.24
CA GLY A 326 23.70 0.28 -4.20
C GLY A 326 24.37 -0.19 -2.90
N SER A 327 24.75 -1.48 -2.78
CA SER A 327 25.46 -2.02 -1.62
C SER A 327 26.92 -2.26 -1.93
N ARG A 328 27.81 -2.03 -0.94
CA ARG A 328 29.23 -2.36 -1.06
C ARG A 328 29.54 -3.83 -0.79
N LYS A 329 28.60 -4.59 -0.25
CA LYS A 329 28.78 -5.99 0.14
C LYS A 329 28.04 -6.90 -0.81
N ALA A 330 28.74 -7.93 -1.31
CA ALA A 330 28.10 -9.04 -1.99
C ALA A 330 27.40 -9.96 -0.98
N VAL A 331 26.28 -10.54 -1.40
CA VAL A 331 25.46 -11.46 -0.61
C VAL A 331 25.65 -12.88 -1.16
N LYS A 332 25.89 -13.85 -0.27
CA LYS A 332 26.08 -15.23 -0.65
C LYS A 332 24.77 -16.00 -0.63
N LEU A 333 24.46 -16.69 -1.75
CA LEU A 333 23.22 -17.41 -1.96
C LEU A 333 23.41 -18.92 -1.74
N HIS A 334 23.21 -19.38 -0.50
CA HIS A 334 23.49 -20.77 -0.13
C HIS A 334 22.37 -21.75 -0.48
N GLN A 335 21.12 -21.32 -0.44
CA GLN A 335 19.97 -22.20 -0.62
C GLN A 335 19.02 -21.62 -1.66
N LEU A 336 19.07 -22.23 -2.86
CA LEU A 336 18.19 -21.88 -3.97
C LEU A 336 17.05 -22.90 -4.03
N LEU A 337 15.84 -22.42 -4.27
CA LEU A 337 14.62 -23.23 -4.18
C LEU A 337 13.72 -22.97 -5.40
N SER A 338 13.21 -24.04 -5.98
CA SER A 338 11.99 -24.04 -6.80
C SER A 338 10.79 -24.06 -5.85
N VAL A 339 9.74 -23.32 -6.19
CA VAL A 339 8.55 -23.17 -5.33
C VAL A 339 7.31 -23.61 -6.07
N GLN A 340 6.49 -24.44 -5.42
CA GLN A 340 5.19 -24.92 -5.89
C GLN A 340 4.15 -24.71 -4.78
N GLY A 341 3.52 -23.53 -4.73
CA GLY A 341 2.65 -23.18 -3.61
C GLY A 341 3.38 -23.15 -2.27
N ALA A 342 2.97 -24.00 -1.34
CA ALA A 342 3.65 -24.18 -0.05
C ALA A 342 4.94 -25.00 -0.16
N GLU A 343 5.07 -25.87 -1.18
CA GLU A 343 6.19 -26.79 -1.30
C GLU A 343 7.42 -26.11 -1.90
N THR A 344 8.59 -26.47 -1.37
CA THR A 344 9.89 -25.99 -1.87
C THR A 344 10.82 -27.16 -2.15
N GLN A 345 11.58 -27.08 -3.24
CA GLN A 345 12.57 -28.07 -3.63
C GLN A 345 13.91 -27.42 -3.92
N PRO A 346 15.04 -27.94 -3.37
CA PRO A 346 16.36 -27.41 -3.67
C PRO A 346 16.71 -27.52 -5.15
N ILE A 347 17.34 -26.47 -5.69
CA ILE A 347 17.88 -26.43 -7.05
C ILE A 347 19.34 -25.98 -7.02
N ASP A 348 20.11 -26.34 -8.05
CA ASP A 348 21.52 -25.98 -8.15
C ASP A 348 21.75 -24.60 -8.79
N GLY A 349 20.76 -24.08 -9.49
CA GLY A 349 20.80 -22.76 -10.13
C GLY A 349 19.58 -22.48 -10.97
N ALA A 350 19.49 -21.24 -11.45
CA ALA A 350 18.47 -20.75 -12.36
C ALA A 350 19.06 -19.68 -13.27
N GLY A 351 18.48 -19.49 -14.47
CA GLY A 351 18.95 -18.55 -15.47
C GLY A 351 17.92 -17.50 -15.88
N ALA A 352 18.34 -16.68 -16.86
CA ALA A 352 17.48 -15.66 -17.42
C ALA A 352 16.11 -16.23 -17.83
N GLY A 353 15.05 -15.55 -17.46
CA GLY A 353 13.67 -15.99 -17.68
C GLY A 353 13.06 -16.78 -16.53
N GLU A 354 13.81 -17.37 -15.65
CA GLU A 354 13.30 -18.22 -14.56
C GLU A 354 12.96 -17.41 -13.30
N ILE A 355 12.05 -17.99 -12.50
CA ILE A 355 11.65 -17.51 -11.17
C ILE A 355 12.09 -18.54 -10.15
N MET A 356 12.77 -18.11 -9.10
CA MET A 356 13.19 -18.95 -7.99
C MET A 356 13.06 -18.24 -6.65
N ALA A 357 13.25 -18.97 -5.54
CA ALA A 357 13.38 -18.37 -4.22
C ALA A 357 14.76 -18.63 -3.62
N VAL A 358 15.20 -17.71 -2.79
CA VAL A 358 16.41 -17.81 -1.96
C VAL A 358 16.01 -17.83 -0.51
N ALA A 359 16.54 -18.78 0.26
CA ALA A 359 16.20 -18.90 1.67
C ALA A 359 17.30 -18.34 2.58
N LYS A 360 16.88 -17.78 3.73
CA LYS A 360 17.75 -17.39 4.85
C LYS A 360 18.78 -16.29 4.52
N VAL A 361 18.41 -15.36 3.68
CA VAL A 361 19.23 -14.19 3.35
C VAL A 361 18.48 -12.93 3.81
N GLU A 362 18.91 -12.37 4.94
CA GLU A 362 18.22 -11.25 5.58
C GLU A 362 18.35 -9.94 4.79
N GLU A 363 19.42 -9.79 4.02
CA GLU A 363 19.72 -8.59 3.22
C GLU A 363 18.82 -8.43 1.99
N LEU A 364 18.12 -9.48 1.57
CA LEU A 364 17.25 -9.44 0.38
C LEU A 364 15.84 -9.01 0.76
N HIS A 365 15.45 -7.80 0.38
CA HIS A 365 14.11 -7.24 0.59
C HIS A 365 13.38 -7.07 -0.75
N THR A 366 12.06 -7.08 -0.72
CA THR A 366 11.23 -6.81 -1.90
C THR A 366 11.58 -5.47 -2.54
N GLY A 367 11.80 -5.48 -3.86
CA GLY A 367 12.22 -4.32 -4.65
C GLY A 367 13.72 -4.23 -4.94
N LEU A 368 14.57 -4.96 -4.19
CA LEU A 368 16.02 -4.92 -4.42
C LEU A 368 16.42 -5.52 -5.78
N SER A 369 17.34 -4.85 -6.46
CA SER A 369 17.99 -5.32 -7.68
C SER A 369 19.31 -6.01 -7.36
N LEU A 370 19.59 -7.11 -8.06
CA LEU A 370 20.82 -7.87 -7.98
C LEU A 370 21.58 -7.74 -9.30
N GLY A 371 22.89 -7.53 -9.22
CA GLY A 371 23.78 -7.26 -10.37
C GLY A 371 24.12 -5.78 -10.49
N ASP A 372 24.47 -5.34 -11.69
CA ASP A 372 25.06 -4.02 -11.95
C ASP A 372 24.02 -2.96 -12.41
N LEU A 373 22.75 -3.35 -12.49
CA LEU A 373 21.66 -2.45 -12.91
C LEU A 373 20.57 -2.36 -11.85
N GLU A 374 20.11 -1.15 -11.58
CA GLU A 374 18.92 -0.88 -10.80
C GLU A 374 17.67 -1.00 -11.67
N LEU A 375 16.79 -1.90 -11.31
CA LEU A 375 15.48 -2.03 -11.93
C LEU A 375 14.49 -1.00 -11.34
N PRO A 376 13.49 -0.57 -12.12
CA PRO A 376 12.52 0.41 -11.62
C PRO A 376 11.89 -0.01 -10.28
N PRO A 377 11.78 0.91 -9.31
CA PRO A 377 11.19 0.62 -8.01
C PRO A 377 9.72 0.25 -8.12
N PHE A 378 9.22 -0.48 -7.12
CA PHE A 378 7.79 -0.76 -6.99
C PHE A 378 7.06 0.47 -6.43
N HIS A 379 5.94 0.81 -7.05
CA HIS A 379 5.05 1.84 -6.57
C HIS A 379 3.81 1.20 -5.95
N TYR A 380 3.81 1.12 -4.62
CA TYR A 380 2.68 0.62 -3.87
C TYR A 380 1.72 1.76 -3.50
N PRO A 381 0.42 1.49 -3.42
CA PRO A 381 -0.53 2.47 -2.90
C PRO A 381 -0.26 2.75 -1.42
N THR A 382 -0.50 3.98 -1.01
CA THR A 382 -0.38 4.38 0.39
C THR A 382 -1.47 3.71 1.24
N PRO A 383 -1.13 3.10 2.38
CA PRO A 383 -2.12 2.51 3.28
C PRO A 383 -3.05 3.58 3.86
N MET A 384 -4.37 3.32 3.82
CA MET A 384 -5.42 4.29 4.14
C MET A 384 -6.01 4.17 5.54
N VAL A 385 -5.81 3.06 6.23
CA VAL A 385 -6.40 2.80 7.55
C VAL A 385 -5.31 2.61 8.59
N GLY A 386 -5.40 3.34 9.70
CA GLY A 386 -4.48 3.23 10.83
C GLY A 386 -5.14 2.62 12.07
N LEU A 387 -4.42 1.75 12.78
CA LEU A 387 -4.78 1.25 14.09
C LEU A 387 -3.61 1.44 15.07
N ALA A 388 -3.88 2.08 16.20
CA ALA A 388 -2.95 2.11 17.32
C ALA A 388 -2.95 0.75 18.00
N VAL A 389 -1.77 0.16 18.16
CA VAL A 389 -1.61 -1.20 18.69
C VAL A 389 -0.71 -1.24 19.90
N SER A 390 -1.05 -2.12 20.82
CA SER A 390 -0.21 -2.47 21.96
C SER A 390 -0.33 -3.96 22.25
N PRO A 391 0.69 -4.61 22.80
CA PRO A 391 0.58 -6.00 23.18
C PRO A 391 -0.33 -6.12 24.41
N LYS A 392 -1.17 -7.14 24.46
CA LYS A 392 -1.99 -7.42 25.66
C LYS A 392 -1.14 -7.73 26.89
N SER A 393 0.02 -8.30 26.70
CA SER A 393 0.99 -8.61 27.76
C SER A 393 2.20 -7.68 27.68
N ARG A 394 2.54 -7.00 28.78
CA ARG A 394 3.73 -6.11 28.87
C ARG A 394 5.05 -6.82 28.53
N GLY A 395 5.14 -8.14 28.71
CA GLY A 395 6.33 -8.92 28.37
C GLY A 395 6.52 -9.17 26.87
N ASP A 396 5.53 -8.87 26.03
CA ASP A 396 5.55 -9.17 24.61
C ASP A 396 5.94 -7.96 23.72
N GLU A 397 6.34 -6.81 24.28
CA GLU A 397 6.73 -5.63 23.50
C GLU A 397 7.87 -5.91 22.52
N GLY A 398 8.91 -6.63 22.95
CA GLY A 398 10.02 -7.01 22.10
C GLY A 398 9.62 -7.99 20.99
N LYS A 399 8.75 -8.95 21.32
CA LYS A 399 8.22 -9.90 20.33
C LYS A 399 7.34 -9.19 19.31
N LEU A 400 6.50 -8.24 19.76
CA LEU A 400 5.65 -7.45 18.89
C LEU A 400 6.47 -6.68 17.86
N SER A 401 7.52 -6.00 18.29
CA SER A 401 8.39 -5.26 17.37
C SER A 401 8.96 -6.16 16.27
N VAL A 402 9.51 -7.31 16.65
CA VAL A 402 10.06 -8.29 15.68
C VAL A 402 8.98 -8.82 14.74
N ALA A 403 7.81 -9.16 15.28
CA ALA A 403 6.71 -9.71 14.48
C ALA A 403 6.15 -8.69 13.49
N LEU A 404 6.02 -7.41 13.90
CA LEU A 404 5.58 -6.33 13.01
C LEU A 404 6.58 -6.03 11.89
N HIS A 405 7.88 -6.07 12.18
CA HIS A 405 8.89 -5.91 11.12
C HIS A 405 8.79 -7.02 10.07
N LYS A 406 8.52 -8.26 10.47
CA LYS A 406 8.28 -9.36 9.52
C LYS A 406 7.07 -9.08 8.62
N ILE A 407 5.96 -8.57 9.19
CA ILE A 407 4.76 -8.22 8.42
C ILE A 407 5.08 -7.14 7.36
N VAL A 408 5.77 -6.07 7.76
CA VAL A 408 6.16 -5.00 6.81
C VAL A 408 7.11 -5.51 5.73
N GLU A 409 7.92 -6.49 6.03
CA GLU A 409 8.81 -7.10 5.06
C GLU A 409 8.09 -8.01 4.06
N GLU A 410 7.02 -8.68 4.49
CA GLU A 410 6.16 -9.50 3.63
C GLU A 410 5.20 -8.65 2.79
N ASP A 411 4.71 -7.54 3.35
CA ASP A 411 3.70 -6.70 2.71
C ASP A 411 4.10 -5.22 2.74
N ALA A 412 4.53 -4.73 1.60
CA ALA A 412 4.92 -3.33 1.42
C ALA A 412 3.74 -2.33 1.49
N THR A 413 2.49 -2.81 1.54
CA THR A 413 1.30 -2.00 1.78
C THR A 413 0.92 -1.89 3.26
N VAL A 414 1.74 -2.45 4.15
CA VAL A 414 1.67 -2.24 5.60
C VAL A 414 2.78 -1.28 6.02
N ALA A 415 2.44 -0.23 6.74
CA ALA A 415 3.41 0.71 7.28
C ALA A 415 3.31 0.80 8.81
N LEU A 416 4.45 0.97 9.45
CA LEU A 416 4.55 1.20 10.90
C LEU A 416 4.96 2.65 11.15
N ASN A 417 4.23 3.32 12.01
CA ASN A 417 4.56 4.65 12.46
C ASN A 417 4.45 4.73 13.99
N ARG A 418 5.44 5.36 14.64
CA ARG A 418 5.34 5.70 16.05
C ARG A 418 5.08 7.19 16.16
N ASP A 419 3.86 7.54 16.56
CA ASP A 419 3.48 8.94 16.74
C ASP A 419 4.34 9.57 17.85
N PRO A 420 5.10 10.64 17.55
CA PRO A 420 6.01 11.24 18.52
C PRO A 420 5.29 11.95 19.67
N GLN A 421 4.02 12.28 19.52
CA GLN A 421 3.22 13.02 20.50
C GLN A 421 2.41 12.08 21.37
N THR A 422 1.60 11.20 20.75
CA THR A 422 0.79 10.23 21.49
C THR A 422 1.59 9.03 21.98
N LYS A 423 2.82 8.85 21.49
CA LYS A 423 3.71 7.71 21.74
C LYS A 423 3.12 6.37 21.27
N GLU A 424 2.00 6.40 20.60
CA GLU A 424 1.34 5.20 20.10
C GLU A 424 2.11 4.59 18.92
N LEU A 425 2.15 3.28 18.89
CA LEU A 425 2.57 2.53 17.72
C LEU A 425 1.34 2.32 16.82
N VAL A 426 1.38 2.87 15.61
CA VAL A 426 0.28 2.79 14.64
C VAL A 426 0.70 1.90 13.49
N ILE A 427 -0.14 0.89 13.21
CA ILE A 427 -0.05 0.05 12.00
C ILE A 427 -1.01 0.64 10.99
N ASN A 428 -0.52 0.95 9.79
CA ASN A 428 -1.34 1.40 8.67
C ASN A 428 -1.45 0.29 7.62
N GLY A 429 -2.64 0.08 7.09
CA GLY A 429 -2.94 -0.91 6.06
C GLY A 429 -3.95 -0.37 5.04
N MET A 430 -4.24 -1.14 4.01
CA MET A 430 -5.13 -0.73 2.92
C MET A 430 -6.60 -0.63 3.37
N SER A 431 -7.01 -1.46 4.34
CA SER A 431 -8.38 -1.52 4.85
C SER A 431 -8.43 -2.11 6.25
N GLU A 432 -9.62 -2.08 6.87
CA GLU A 432 -9.86 -2.78 8.15
C GLU A 432 -9.68 -4.30 8.02
N LEU A 433 -10.17 -4.90 6.91
CA LEU A 433 -9.99 -6.32 6.63
C LEU A 433 -8.51 -6.68 6.54
N HIS A 434 -7.72 -5.86 5.83
CA HIS A 434 -6.27 -6.06 5.75
C HIS A 434 -5.62 -6.09 7.14
N LEU A 435 -5.91 -5.09 7.97
CA LEU A 435 -5.37 -5.01 9.34
C LEU A 435 -5.92 -6.11 10.26
N GLN A 436 -7.14 -6.59 10.03
CA GLN A 436 -7.69 -7.76 10.74
C GLN A 436 -6.85 -9.01 10.43
N ILE A 437 -6.56 -9.28 9.16
CA ILE A 437 -5.74 -10.42 8.73
C ILE A 437 -4.31 -10.32 9.29
N VAL A 438 -3.72 -9.13 9.29
CA VAL A 438 -2.42 -8.89 9.94
C VAL A 438 -2.45 -9.30 11.43
N ARG A 439 -3.51 -8.94 12.15
CA ARG A 439 -3.68 -9.30 13.57
C ARG A 439 -3.88 -10.80 13.76
N GLU A 440 -4.66 -11.45 12.90
CA GLU A 440 -4.86 -12.90 12.91
C GLU A 440 -3.52 -13.64 12.68
N ARG A 441 -2.72 -13.18 11.72
CA ARG A 441 -1.38 -13.72 11.42
C ARG A 441 -0.41 -13.56 12.59
N LEU A 442 -0.36 -12.39 13.21
CA LEU A 442 0.45 -12.14 14.41
C LEU A 442 0.08 -13.08 15.57
N LYS A 443 -1.23 -13.27 15.79
CA LYS A 443 -1.72 -14.19 16.81
C LYS A 443 -1.38 -15.64 16.49
N ARG A 444 -1.61 -16.09 15.26
CA ARG A 444 -1.39 -17.49 14.84
C ARG A 444 0.10 -17.83 14.77
N ARG A 445 0.86 -17.07 13.99
CA ARG A 445 2.26 -17.34 13.66
C ARG A 445 3.22 -16.92 14.76
N ASP A 446 3.12 -15.69 15.21
CA ASP A 446 4.09 -15.08 16.12
C ASP A 446 3.66 -15.17 17.59
N LYS A 447 2.46 -15.71 17.87
CA LYS A 447 1.89 -15.86 19.23
C LYS A 447 1.81 -14.55 20.01
N VAL A 448 1.54 -13.43 19.29
CA VAL A 448 1.39 -12.09 19.85
C VAL A 448 -0.08 -11.66 19.70
N GLU A 449 -0.75 -11.44 20.81
CA GLU A 449 -2.09 -10.86 20.83
C GLU A 449 -2.01 -9.34 21.04
N LEU A 450 -2.79 -8.62 20.23
CA LEU A 450 -2.83 -7.16 20.24
C LEU A 450 -4.14 -6.63 20.79
N ASP A 451 -4.03 -5.56 21.57
CA ASP A 451 -5.10 -4.58 21.72
C ASP A 451 -4.97 -3.55 20.61
N ALA A 452 -6.05 -3.35 19.86
CA ALA A 452 -6.10 -2.42 18.75
C ALA A 452 -7.25 -1.42 18.97
N ARG A 453 -6.96 -0.15 18.71
CA ARG A 453 -7.92 0.95 18.84
C ARG A 453 -7.66 1.99 17.75
N GLU A 454 -8.59 2.89 17.55
CA GLU A 454 -8.36 4.06 16.72
C GLU A 454 -7.19 4.90 17.28
N PRO A 455 -6.29 5.42 16.42
CA PRO A 455 -5.20 6.28 16.86
C PRO A 455 -5.75 7.54 17.55
N LYS A 456 -5.09 7.98 18.61
CA LYS A 456 -5.45 9.24 19.26
C LYS A 456 -5.15 10.40 18.33
N ILE A 457 -6.06 11.37 18.32
CA ILE A 457 -5.82 12.64 17.63
C ILE A 457 -4.85 13.48 18.48
N ALA A 458 -3.78 13.95 17.85
CA ALA A 458 -2.78 14.79 18.52
C ALA A 458 -3.28 16.24 18.60
N TYR A 459 -4.23 16.50 19.49
CA TYR A 459 -4.66 17.85 19.78
C TYR A 459 -3.54 18.68 20.41
N ARG A 460 -3.66 20.02 20.37
CA ARG A 460 -2.78 20.96 21.05
C ARG A 460 -3.59 21.92 21.87
N GLU A 461 -3.01 22.45 22.95
CA GLU A 461 -3.62 23.53 23.72
C GLU A 461 -2.99 24.88 23.33
N THR A 462 -3.78 25.94 23.34
CA THR A 462 -3.32 27.30 23.04
C THR A 462 -4.15 28.33 23.81
N ILE A 463 -3.78 29.58 23.70
CA ILE A 463 -4.52 30.72 24.25
C ILE A 463 -4.98 31.65 23.12
N GLN A 464 -6.09 32.33 23.34
CA GLN A 464 -6.69 33.21 22.30
C GLN A 464 -6.55 34.68 22.65
N MET A 465 -6.21 35.05 23.89
CA MET A 465 -6.06 36.45 24.32
C MET A 465 -4.92 36.58 25.35
N PRO A 466 -4.31 37.76 25.46
CA PRO A 466 -3.30 37.96 26.47
C PRO A 466 -3.93 37.99 27.89
N ALA A 467 -3.15 37.53 28.85
CA ALA A 467 -3.50 37.62 30.26
C ALA A 467 -2.23 37.81 31.11
N GLU A 468 -2.41 38.36 32.30
CA GLU A 468 -1.30 38.50 33.26
C GLU A 468 -1.71 38.00 34.64
N GLY A 469 -0.73 37.54 35.40
CA GLY A 469 -0.97 37.05 36.74
C GLY A 469 0.30 36.57 37.43
N SER A 470 0.11 35.99 38.59
CA SER A 470 1.22 35.54 39.39
C SER A 470 0.87 34.32 40.23
N TYR A 471 1.90 33.66 40.70
CA TYR A 471 1.77 32.60 41.70
C TYR A 471 2.89 32.72 42.73
N ARG A 472 2.51 32.59 44.04
CA ARG A 472 3.39 32.54 45.17
C ARG A 472 3.43 31.12 45.75
N HIS A 473 4.54 30.43 45.56
CA HIS A 473 4.78 29.15 46.23
C HIS A 473 5.35 29.44 47.61
N LYS A 474 4.63 29.04 48.66
CA LYS A 474 5.07 29.13 50.04
C LYS A 474 4.71 27.84 50.77
N LYS A 475 5.69 27.06 51.20
CA LYS A 475 5.47 25.84 51.95
C LYS A 475 6.43 25.84 53.18
N GLN A 476 5.89 25.63 54.34
CA GLN A 476 6.62 25.54 55.61
C GLN A 476 6.27 24.21 56.27
N SER A 477 7.23 23.30 56.32
CA SER A 477 7.04 21.96 56.94
C SER A 477 8.29 21.63 57.78
N GLY A 478 8.37 22.15 58.97
CA GLY A 478 9.34 21.74 60.01
C GLY A 478 10.81 21.71 59.57
N GLY A 479 11.34 22.80 59.00
CA GLY A 479 12.72 22.91 58.49
C GLY A 479 12.90 24.12 57.60
N ARG A 480 13.89 24.09 56.65
CA ARG A 480 14.05 25.12 55.63
C ARG A 480 12.78 25.23 54.79
N GLY A 481 12.14 26.38 54.75
CA GLY A 481 10.94 26.65 53.98
C GLY A 481 11.16 26.61 52.46
N GLN A 482 10.09 26.65 51.69
CA GLN A 482 10.12 26.84 50.24
C GLN A 482 9.41 28.14 49.91
N PHE A 483 10.08 29.03 49.19
CA PHE A 483 9.52 30.31 48.77
C PHE A 483 9.94 30.67 47.34
N GLY A 484 8.98 31.06 46.51
CA GLY A 484 9.19 31.65 45.19
C GLY A 484 7.93 32.33 44.71
N GLU A 485 8.04 33.55 44.23
CA GLU A 485 6.91 34.30 43.66
C GLU A 485 7.28 34.75 42.25
N VAL A 486 6.42 34.40 41.26
CA VAL A 486 6.66 34.68 39.82
C VAL A 486 5.43 35.38 39.27
N HIS A 487 5.65 36.49 38.57
CA HIS A 487 4.64 37.24 37.84
C HIS A 487 4.94 37.15 36.35
N ILE A 488 3.93 36.80 35.57
CA ILE A 488 4.05 36.59 34.13
C ILE A 488 2.96 37.33 33.35
N ARG A 489 3.28 37.70 32.11
CA ARG A 489 2.35 38.02 31.05
C ARG A 489 2.39 36.90 30.01
N MET A 490 1.24 36.47 29.58
CA MET A 490 1.08 35.43 28.57
C MET A 490 0.32 36.02 27.38
N PHE A 491 0.72 35.66 26.17
CA PHE A 491 0.12 36.19 24.95
C PHE A 491 0.19 35.14 23.82
N PRO A 492 -0.82 35.13 22.91
CA PRO A 492 -0.79 34.24 21.75
C PRO A 492 0.30 34.67 20.77
N LEU A 493 0.95 33.68 20.14
CA LEU A 493 1.94 33.90 19.08
C LEU A 493 1.34 33.60 17.69
N PRO A 494 1.71 34.38 16.65
CA PRO A 494 1.40 34.03 15.27
C PRO A 494 2.18 32.77 14.85
N SER A 495 1.64 32.01 13.90
CA SER A 495 2.24 30.77 13.41
C SER A 495 3.53 30.98 12.61
N ASP A 496 3.70 32.15 12.02
CA ASP A 496 4.83 32.56 11.19
C ASP A 496 5.78 33.54 11.90
N LEU A 497 5.94 33.38 13.21
CA LEU A 497 6.72 34.28 14.05
C LEU A 497 8.22 34.30 13.65
N ASP A 498 8.74 35.48 13.34
CA ASP A 498 10.17 35.76 13.43
C ASP A 498 10.51 36.30 14.84
N PRO A 499 11.23 35.52 15.66
CA PRO A 499 11.55 35.93 17.02
C PRO A 499 12.37 37.20 17.11
N ALA A 500 13.24 37.48 16.13
CA ALA A 500 14.12 38.64 16.13
C ALA A 500 13.34 39.95 15.83
N GLU A 501 12.37 39.88 14.92
CA GLU A 501 11.47 41.03 14.63
C GLU A 501 10.45 41.22 15.75
N PHE A 502 10.01 40.16 16.40
CA PHE A 502 9.00 40.21 17.44
C PHE A 502 9.56 40.69 18.80
N CYS A 503 10.77 40.24 19.18
CA CYS A 503 11.38 40.56 20.48
C CYS A 503 12.17 41.88 20.44
N THR A 504 11.45 42.99 20.41
CA THR A 504 12.05 44.31 20.39
C THR A 504 11.85 45.07 21.72
N LYS A 505 12.72 46.04 22.01
CA LYS A 505 12.58 46.93 23.19
C LYS A 505 11.34 47.81 23.12
N ILE A 506 10.73 48.00 21.96
CA ILE A 506 9.44 48.71 21.79
C ILE A 506 8.32 47.86 22.38
N ARG A 507 8.34 46.54 22.09
CA ARG A 507 7.33 45.62 22.60
C ARG A 507 7.61 45.17 24.05
N PHE A 508 8.86 44.92 24.36
CA PHE A 508 9.34 44.55 25.70
C PHE A 508 10.33 45.57 26.20
N PRO A 509 9.90 46.68 26.89
CA PRO A 509 10.76 47.79 27.27
C PRO A 509 11.96 47.35 28.17
N HIS A 510 11.81 46.27 28.92
CA HIS A 510 12.81 45.76 29.82
C HIS A 510 13.41 44.42 29.34
N LEU A 511 13.33 44.13 28.02
CA LEU A 511 13.91 42.91 27.44
C LEU A 511 15.38 42.75 27.80
N ARG A 512 15.69 41.63 28.46
CA ARG A 512 17.05 41.20 28.80
C ARG A 512 17.51 40.06 27.93
N GLU A 513 16.68 39.01 27.83
CA GLU A 513 16.94 37.78 27.09
C GLU A 513 15.64 37.15 26.62
N TYR A 514 15.67 36.40 25.53
CA TYR A 514 14.53 35.57 25.08
C TYR A 514 15.03 34.23 24.55
N HIS A 515 14.20 33.18 24.72
CA HIS A 515 14.41 31.88 24.13
C HIS A 515 13.18 31.53 23.30
N TYR A 516 13.40 31.03 22.09
CA TYR A 516 12.34 30.59 21.19
C TYR A 516 12.48 29.14 20.83
N ASP A 517 11.41 28.37 21.01
CA ASP A 517 11.28 26.98 20.59
C ASP A 517 10.35 26.92 19.38
N ALA A 518 10.93 26.67 18.21
CA ALA A 518 10.20 26.61 16.95
C ALA A 518 9.26 25.38 16.86
N ALA A 519 9.56 24.29 17.58
CA ALA A 519 8.76 23.07 17.53
C ALA A 519 7.35 23.25 18.13
N ASP A 520 7.25 24.06 19.17
CA ASP A 520 5.99 24.39 19.83
C ASP A 520 5.54 25.82 19.57
N ASN A 521 6.29 26.60 18.78
CA ASN A 521 6.11 28.03 18.64
C ASN A 521 5.94 28.68 20.03
N PHE A 522 6.90 28.42 20.91
CA PHE A 522 6.92 28.88 22.29
C PHE A 522 8.00 29.92 22.49
N LEU A 523 7.64 31.09 23.02
CA LEU A 523 8.54 32.18 23.31
C LEU A 523 8.61 32.43 24.82
N TRP A 524 9.80 32.33 25.38
CA TRP A 524 10.10 32.78 26.76
C TRP A 524 10.85 34.11 26.70
N VAL A 525 10.42 35.07 27.53
CA VAL A 525 11.00 36.43 27.58
C VAL A 525 11.34 36.79 29.04
N ASP A 526 12.58 37.19 29.29
CA ASP A 526 13.02 37.77 30.55
C ASP A 526 12.97 39.32 30.46
N SER A 527 12.11 39.90 31.28
CA SER A 527 11.98 41.35 31.47
C SER A 527 12.13 41.77 32.93
N ILE A 528 12.87 41.00 33.74
CA ILE A 528 13.05 41.25 35.15
C ILE A 528 13.85 42.54 35.36
N VAL A 529 13.34 43.44 36.20
CA VAL A 529 13.98 44.67 36.57
C VAL A 529 14.43 44.62 38.06
N GLY A 530 15.59 45.22 38.35
CA GLY A 530 16.06 45.39 39.72
C GLY A 530 16.47 44.14 40.47
N GLY A 531 16.69 43.01 39.77
CA GLY A 531 17.15 41.75 40.38
C GLY A 531 16.17 41.15 41.38
N THR A 532 14.89 41.38 41.21
CA THR A 532 13.83 40.86 42.09
C THR A 532 13.76 39.33 42.12
N ILE A 533 14.18 38.68 41.04
CA ILE A 533 14.53 37.26 40.99
C ILE A 533 16.00 37.13 40.63
N PRO A 534 16.84 36.47 41.46
CA PRO A 534 18.22 36.18 41.11
C PRO A 534 18.34 35.34 39.82
N ASN A 535 19.33 35.67 38.97
CA ASN A 535 19.49 35.05 37.63
C ASN A 535 19.59 33.52 37.66
N ASN A 536 20.16 32.95 38.72
CA ASN A 536 20.30 31.50 38.90
C ASN A 536 18.93 30.77 39.01
N PHE A 537 17.83 31.45 39.29
CA PHE A 537 16.50 30.86 39.37
C PHE A 537 15.70 30.95 38.08
N LEU A 538 16.09 31.80 37.11
CA LEU A 538 15.39 31.96 35.82
C LEU A 538 15.32 30.67 35.02
N PRO A 539 16.40 29.86 34.89
CA PRO A 539 16.32 28.57 34.21
C PRO A 539 15.36 27.59 34.89
N ALA A 540 15.19 27.65 36.20
CA ALA A 540 14.24 26.83 36.93
C ALA A 540 12.78 27.22 36.63
N ILE A 541 12.48 28.51 36.46
CA ILE A 541 11.18 29.02 36.06
C ILE A 541 10.86 28.57 34.64
N GLU A 542 11.79 28.73 33.71
CA GLU A 542 11.63 28.26 32.32
C GLU A 542 11.39 26.76 32.27
N LYS A 543 12.11 25.95 33.05
CA LYS A 543 11.89 24.52 33.18
C LYS A 543 10.48 24.19 33.70
N GLY A 544 9.97 25.00 34.64
CA GLY A 544 8.61 24.88 35.14
C GLY A 544 7.54 25.14 34.05
N PHE A 545 7.81 26.10 33.15
CA PHE A 545 6.95 26.34 31.99
C PHE A 545 7.01 25.17 31.00
N LYS A 546 8.19 24.69 30.64
CA LYS A 546 8.37 23.56 29.71
C LYS A 546 7.68 22.28 30.19
N GLU A 547 7.71 21.99 31.48
CA GLU A 547 6.94 20.88 32.03
C GLU A 547 5.43 21.07 31.86
N ARG A 548 4.94 22.31 31.94
CA ARG A 548 3.52 22.61 31.74
C ARG A 548 3.14 22.59 30.26
N LEU A 549 4.04 23.02 29.36
CA LEU A 549 3.86 22.85 27.92
C LEU A 549 3.61 21.38 27.54
N ASP A 550 4.40 20.47 28.12
CA ASP A 550 4.27 19.03 27.83
C ASP A 550 3.00 18.41 28.40
N ARG A 551 2.56 18.85 29.61
CA ARG A 551 1.42 18.27 30.32
C ARG A 551 0.07 18.90 29.96
N GLY A 552 0.09 20.09 29.32
CA GLY A 552 -1.12 20.85 29.07
C GLY A 552 -1.73 21.48 30.35
N VAL A 553 -2.89 22.11 30.17
CA VAL A 553 -3.60 22.84 31.24
C VAL A 553 -5.08 22.52 31.30
N ILE A 554 -5.74 22.24 30.16
CA ILE A 554 -7.21 22.05 30.10
C ILE A 554 -7.63 20.62 29.73
N ALA A 555 -6.85 19.90 28.97
CA ALA A 555 -7.18 18.54 28.54
C ALA A 555 -5.95 17.62 28.45
N GLY A 556 -4.80 18.05 28.98
CA GLY A 556 -3.58 17.24 29.01
C GLY A 556 -2.83 17.17 27.68
N TYR A 557 -3.16 18.04 26.71
CA TYR A 557 -2.45 18.12 25.45
C TYR A 557 -1.33 19.14 25.49
N ARG A 558 -0.27 18.90 24.71
CA ARG A 558 0.87 19.78 24.64
C ARG A 558 0.47 21.19 24.19
N VAL A 559 1.01 22.22 24.85
CA VAL A 559 0.70 23.63 24.55
C VAL A 559 1.54 24.12 23.37
N GLN A 560 0.93 24.94 22.52
CA GLN A 560 1.56 25.52 21.31
C GLN A 560 1.10 26.98 21.10
N ASN A 561 1.90 27.77 20.38
CA ASN A 561 1.61 29.16 19.99
C ASN A 561 1.46 30.12 21.19
N VAL A 562 2.33 30.01 22.18
CA VAL A 562 2.25 30.79 23.41
C VAL A 562 3.56 31.51 23.72
N GLY A 563 3.49 32.81 23.98
CA GLY A 563 4.58 33.59 24.54
C GLY A 563 4.37 33.89 26.02
N VAL A 564 5.44 33.84 26.80
CA VAL A 564 5.43 34.12 28.24
C VAL A 564 6.57 35.09 28.58
N GLU A 565 6.19 36.25 29.09
CA GLU A 565 7.12 37.24 29.66
C GLU A 565 7.13 37.14 31.17
N VAL A 566 8.31 36.93 31.76
CA VAL A 566 8.54 37.00 33.20
C VAL A 566 9.04 38.42 33.51
N TYR A 567 8.22 39.22 34.22
CA TYR A 567 8.54 40.64 34.42
C TYR A 567 8.77 41.04 35.87
N PHE A 568 8.33 40.23 36.86
CA PHE A 568 8.52 40.51 38.26
C PHE A 568 8.48 39.23 39.10
N GLY A 569 9.05 39.28 40.32
CA GLY A 569 8.90 38.21 41.28
C GLY A 569 9.51 38.60 42.63
N LYS A 570 9.46 37.65 43.59
CA LYS A 570 10.09 37.84 44.90
C LYS A 570 10.85 36.57 45.31
N HIS A 571 11.98 36.76 45.89
CA HIS A 571 12.77 35.68 46.51
C HIS A 571 12.93 35.92 48.00
N HIS A 572 13.22 34.86 48.74
CA HIS A 572 13.58 34.90 50.15
C HIS A 572 15.02 34.37 50.31
N PRO A 573 15.92 35.11 51.04
CA PRO A 573 17.34 34.76 51.07
C PRO A 573 17.66 33.34 51.59
N VAL A 574 16.78 32.75 52.41
CA VAL A 574 16.97 31.43 53.02
C VAL A 574 16.07 30.36 52.40
N ASP A 575 14.81 30.69 52.12
CA ASP A 575 13.80 29.70 51.74
C ASP A 575 13.61 29.55 50.21
N SER A 576 14.26 30.40 49.40
CA SER A 576 14.20 30.27 47.96
C SER A 576 15.14 29.17 47.46
N SER A 577 14.66 28.41 46.48
CA SER A 577 15.36 27.32 45.81
C SER A 577 14.91 27.18 44.37
N GLU A 578 15.69 26.52 43.54
CA GLU A 578 15.33 26.19 42.17
C GLU A 578 13.99 25.42 42.11
N ALA A 579 13.80 24.45 43.03
CA ALA A 579 12.56 23.68 43.11
C ALA A 579 11.36 24.58 43.43
N ALA A 580 11.48 25.55 44.34
CA ALA A 580 10.43 26.48 44.67
C ALA A 580 10.06 27.40 43.51
N PHE A 581 11.05 27.90 42.77
CA PHE A 581 10.82 28.75 41.58
C PHE A 581 10.29 27.94 40.39
N LYS A 582 10.73 26.69 40.18
CA LYS A 582 10.16 25.78 39.19
C LYS A 582 8.68 25.54 39.43
N THR A 583 8.31 25.23 40.68
CA THR A 583 6.90 25.08 41.07
C THR A 583 6.12 26.38 40.90
N ALA A 584 6.70 27.51 41.35
CA ALA A 584 6.04 28.81 41.20
C ALA A 584 5.82 29.18 39.73
N GLY A 585 6.79 28.93 38.86
CA GLY A 585 6.66 29.10 37.41
C GLY A 585 5.58 28.21 36.80
N SER A 586 5.59 26.92 37.04
CA SER A 586 4.60 25.96 36.56
C SER A 586 3.17 26.35 36.96
N MET A 587 2.98 26.77 38.21
CA MET A 587 1.64 27.16 38.70
C MET A 587 1.21 28.55 38.23
N ALA A 588 2.15 29.52 38.06
CA ALA A 588 1.84 30.79 37.43
C ALA A 588 1.40 30.60 36.00
N PHE A 589 2.11 29.77 35.23
CA PHE A 589 1.71 29.41 33.86
C PHE A 589 0.28 28.85 33.82
N ARG A 590 -0.02 27.84 34.64
CA ARG A 590 -1.36 27.24 34.71
C ARG A 590 -2.46 28.27 34.99
N ASN A 591 -2.25 29.11 36.00
CA ASN A 591 -3.27 30.08 36.45
C ASN A 591 -3.52 31.16 35.39
N VAL A 592 -2.47 31.65 34.73
CA VAL A 592 -2.59 32.70 33.69
C VAL A 592 -3.15 32.12 32.40
N PHE A 593 -2.75 30.90 32.04
CA PHE A 593 -3.29 30.19 30.87
C PHE A 593 -4.81 30.03 30.96
N GLN A 594 -5.34 29.68 32.13
CA GLN A 594 -6.79 29.55 32.35
C GLN A 594 -7.54 30.88 32.17
N GLN A 595 -6.89 32.02 32.40
CA GLN A 595 -7.48 33.36 32.21
C GLN A 595 -7.36 33.88 30.77
N ALA A 596 -6.43 33.30 30.00
CA ALA A 596 -6.10 33.74 28.63
C ALA A 596 -7.03 33.19 27.54
N LYS A 597 -8.26 32.77 27.90
CA LYS A 597 -9.22 32.11 27.01
C LYS A 597 -8.62 30.91 26.30
N PRO A 598 -8.39 29.82 27.03
CA PRO A 598 -7.76 28.62 26.48
C PRO A 598 -8.58 28.00 25.35
N GLY A 599 -7.87 27.46 24.37
CA GLY A 599 -8.43 26.79 23.20
C GLY A 599 -7.71 25.48 22.90
N LEU A 600 -8.40 24.57 22.21
CA LEU A 600 -7.79 23.41 21.61
C LEU A 600 -7.54 23.66 20.12
N LEU A 601 -6.44 23.15 19.63
CA LEU A 601 -6.10 23.07 18.22
C LEU A 601 -6.24 21.63 17.76
N GLU A 602 -6.84 21.44 16.57
CA GLU A 602 -6.93 20.15 15.91
C GLU A 602 -6.07 20.12 14.66
N PRO A 603 -5.47 18.96 14.31
CA PRO A 603 -4.71 18.83 13.07
C PRO A 603 -5.65 18.82 11.87
N ILE A 604 -5.39 19.72 10.92
CA ILE A 604 -6.01 19.75 9.60
C ILE A 604 -5.11 19.00 8.64
N VAL A 605 -5.68 18.15 7.83
CA VAL A 605 -4.98 17.41 6.79
C VAL A 605 -5.50 17.79 5.41
N THR A 606 -4.61 17.80 4.44
CA THR A 606 -4.95 17.90 3.02
C THR A 606 -5.19 16.51 2.48
N LEU A 607 -6.39 16.27 1.97
CA LEU A 607 -6.77 15.02 1.31
C LEU A 607 -6.70 15.17 -0.21
N ARG A 608 -6.24 14.13 -0.88
CA ARG A 608 -6.35 13.94 -2.32
C ARG A 608 -7.18 12.69 -2.57
N VAL A 609 -8.45 12.86 -2.93
CA VAL A 609 -9.42 11.77 -3.09
C VAL A 609 -9.64 11.51 -4.56
N THR A 610 -9.20 10.36 -5.07
CA THR A 610 -9.33 9.96 -6.48
C THR A 610 -10.51 9.02 -6.64
N VAL A 611 -11.47 9.39 -7.49
CA VAL A 611 -12.73 8.68 -7.70
C VAL A 611 -13.17 8.78 -9.18
N PRO A 612 -14.09 7.92 -9.65
CA PRO A 612 -14.76 8.12 -10.93
C PRO A 612 -15.47 9.47 -10.99
N GLY A 613 -15.47 10.13 -12.16
CA GLY A 613 -16.07 11.45 -12.35
C GLY A 613 -17.55 11.53 -11.94
N SER A 614 -18.31 10.43 -12.11
CA SER A 614 -19.71 10.31 -11.67
C SER A 614 -19.89 10.44 -10.15
N LYS A 615 -18.82 10.29 -9.34
CA LYS A 615 -18.84 10.33 -7.87
C LYS A 615 -18.37 11.66 -7.26
N LEU A 616 -17.96 12.62 -8.06
CA LEU A 616 -17.46 13.92 -7.58
C LEU A 616 -18.44 14.66 -6.66
N GLY A 617 -19.73 14.64 -7.01
CA GLY A 617 -20.76 15.29 -6.21
C GLY A 617 -20.93 14.65 -4.84
N ASP A 618 -20.92 13.32 -4.79
CA ASP A 618 -21.03 12.55 -3.54
C ASP A 618 -19.85 12.85 -2.61
N ILE A 619 -18.61 12.88 -3.14
CA ILE A 619 -17.40 13.20 -2.38
C ILE A 619 -17.40 14.64 -1.88
N SER A 620 -17.77 15.60 -2.71
CA SER A 620 -17.83 17.02 -2.30
C SER A 620 -18.84 17.24 -1.18
N SER A 621 -19.99 16.55 -1.23
CA SER A 621 -21.02 16.59 -0.20
C SER A 621 -20.53 15.93 1.11
N ASP A 622 -19.89 14.75 1.03
CA ASP A 622 -19.34 14.04 2.20
C ASP A 622 -18.25 14.87 2.88
N MET A 623 -17.36 15.52 2.12
CA MET A 623 -16.34 16.42 2.68
C MET A 623 -16.98 17.59 3.45
N SER A 624 -18.01 18.21 2.90
CA SER A 624 -18.75 19.29 3.57
C SER A 624 -19.38 18.82 4.89
N GLY A 625 -19.91 17.59 4.92
CA GLY A 625 -20.45 16.98 6.13
C GLY A 625 -19.40 16.71 7.21
N ARG A 626 -18.11 16.58 6.83
CA ARG A 626 -16.96 16.35 7.72
C ARG A 626 -16.21 17.61 8.11
N ARG A 627 -16.85 18.74 8.09
CA ARG A 627 -16.21 20.06 8.32
C ARG A 627 -15.03 20.33 7.34
N GLY A 628 -15.03 19.62 6.21
CA GLY A 628 -14.00 19.76 5.19
C GLY A 628 -14.30 20.87 4.21
N ARG A 629 -13.24 21.33 3.53
CA ARG A 629 -13.31 22.35 2.48
C ARG A 629 -12.62 21.82 1.22
N VAL A 630 -13.37 21.76 0.12
CA VAL A 630 -12.78 21.44 -1.20
C VAL A 630 -11.95 22.62 -1.68
N LEU A 631 -10.69 22.37 -2.03
CA LEU A 631 -9.74 23.36 -2.54
C LEU A 631 -9.68 23.39 -4.06
N GLY A 632 -9.85 22.23 -4.70
CA GLY A 632 -9.73 22.08 -6.14
C GLY A 632 -10.03 20.67 -6.62
N MET A 633 -9.98 20.50 -7.94
CA MET A 633 -10.14 19.22 -8.61
C MET A 633 -9.11 19.11 -9.74
N GLU A 634 -8.58 17.89 -9.94
CA GLU A 634 -7.59 17.57 -10.97
C GLU A 634 -8.03 16.31 -11.72
N THR A 635 -7.73 16.25 -13.02
CA THR A 635 -7.96 15.02 -13.81
C THR A 635 -6.83 14.02 -13.56
N ALA A 636 -7.20 12.82 -13.11
CA ALA A 636 -6.23 11.75 -12.79
C ALA A 636 -6.01 10.76 -13.96
N GLY A 637 -6.61 11.03 -15.12
CA GLY A 637 -6.55 10.19 -16.32
C GLY A 637 -7.75 9.26 -16.49
N GLY A 638 -8.18 9.09 -17.73
CA GLY A 638 -9.43 8.39 -18.06
C GLY A 638 -10.63 9.08 -17.42
N ASP A 639 -11.52 8.29 -16.82
CA ASP A 639 -12.73 8.80 -16.12
C ASP A 639 -12.44 9.21 -14.65
N LEU A 640 -11.19 9.10 -14.19
CA LEU A 640 -10.83 9.39 -12.80
C LEU A 640 -10.56 10.88 -12.58
N GLN A 641 -11.08 11.37 -11.46
CA GLN A 641 -10.88 12.74 -10.98
C GLN A 641 -10.34 12.71 -9.56
N THR A 642 -9.45 13.64 -9.23
CA THR A 642 -8.94 13.82 -7.87
C THR A 642 -9.51 15.08 -7.26
N VAL A 643 -10.25 14.94 -6.18
CA VAL A 643 -10.70 16.05 -5.33
C VAL A 643 -9.63 16.36 -4.31
N ILE A 644 -9.19 17.61 -4.25
CA ILE A 644 -8.29 18.11 -3.22
C ILE A 644 -9.12 18.84 -2.18
N ALA A 645 -9.04 18.40 -0.94
CA ALA A 645 -9.82 18.97 0.16
C ALA A 645 -8.97 19.07 1.44
N GLU A 646 -9.35 19.94 2.34
CA GLU A 646 -8.85 19.99 3.71
C GLU A 646 -9.96 19.59 4.68
N ALA A 647 -9.63 18.81 5.68
CA ALA A 647 -10.56 18.46 6.75
C ALA A 647 -9.82 18.17 8.07
N PRO A 648 -10.49 18.32 9.22
CA PRO A 648 -9.95 17.90 10.50
C PRO A 648 -9.71 16.38 10.54
N LEU A 649 -8.55 15.97 11.02
CA LEU A 649 -8.21 14.54 11.13
C LEU A 649 -9.23 13.75 11.96
N SER A 650 -9.83 14.39 12.96
CA SER A 650 -10.88 13.81 13.80
C SER A 650 -12.14 13.35 13.04
N GLU A 651 -12.45 13.98 11.90
CA GLU A 651 -13.60 13.63 11.06
C GLU A 651 -13.30 12.52 10.04
N LEU A 652 -12.04 12.10 9.99
CA LEU A 652 -11.55 11.18 8.95
C LEU A 652 -11.22 9.78 9.47
N THR A 653 -11.39 9.51 10.76
CA THR A 653 -11.06 8.20 11.37
C THR A 653 -11.78 7.03 10.69
N SER A 654 -13.02 7.25 10.20
CA SER A 654 -13.81 6.25 9.48
C SER A 654 -13.91 6.52 7.95
N TYR A 655 -13.11 7.45 7.43
CA TYR A 655 -13.28 7.92 6.05
C TYR A 655 -13.05 6.83 4.99
N ALA A 656 -12.08 5.95 5.20
CA ALA A 656 -11.81 4.82 4.30
C ALA A 656 -13.07 3.97 4.04
N ARG A 657 -13.82 3.67 5.10
CA ARG A 657 -15.08 2.91 5.01
C ARG A 657 -16.16 3.68 4.24
N SER A 658 -16.32 4.96 4.55
CA SER A 658 -17.30 5.83 3.87
C SER A 658 -16.96 5.97 2.39
N LEU A 659 -15.69 6.22 2.04
CA LEU A 659 -15.23 6.31 0.66
C LEU A 659 -15.49 5.02 -0.10
N SER A 660 -15.15 3.88 0.49
CA SER A 660 -15.41 2.56 -0.12
C SER A 660 -16.89 2.34 -0.39
N SER A 661 -17.77 2.72 0.55
CA SER A 661 -19.23 2.61 0.39
C SER A 661 -19.77 3.55 -0.69
N LEU A 662 -19.35 4.82 -0.69
CA LEU A 662 -19.80 5.84 -1.68
C LEU A 662 -19.36 5.50 -3.11
N THR A 663 -18.21 4.88 -3.24
CA THR A 663 -17.58 4.60 -4.54
C THR A 663 -17.65 3.14 -4.95
N ALA A 664 -18.30 2.27 -4.17
CA ALA A 664 -18.29 0.81 -4.35
C ALA A 664 -16.85 0.24 -4.46
N GLY A 665 -15.92 0.78 -3.67
CA GLY A 665 -14.52 0.39 -3.68
C GLY A 665 -13.65 1.02 -4.78
N HIS A 666 -14.21 1.92 -5.59
CA HIS A 666 -13.48 2.60 -6.69
C HIS A 666 -12.68 3.82 -6.25
N GLY A 667 -12.85 4.28 -5.01
CA GLY A 667 -12.15 5.44 -4.49
C GLY A 667 -10.84 5.07 -3.79
N SER A 668 -9.87 5.96 -3.90
CA SER A 668 -8.65 5.94 -3.09
C SER A 668 -8.37 7.34 -2.57
N TYR A 669 -7.65 7.45 -1.46
CA TYR A 669 -7.22 8.73 -0.96
C TYR A 669 -5.82 8.66 -0.36
N SER A 670 -5.16 9.82 -0.33
CA SER A 670 -3.99 10.08 0.49
C SER A 670 -4.25 11.31 1.34
N MET A 671 -3.55 11.42 2.47
CA MET A 671 -3.65 12.59 3.34
C MET A 671 -2.26 13.00 3.83
N GLU A 672 -2.08 14.31 3.97
CA GLU A 672 -0.87 14.92 4.48
C GLU A 672 -1.23 15.95 5.53
N PHE A 673 -0.42 16.06 6.59
CA PHE A 673 -0.61 17.11 7.58
C PHE A 673 -0.42 18.49 6.94
N SER A 674 -1.37 19.39 7.16
CA SER A 674 -1.31 20.77 6.68
C SER A 674 -0.93 21.73 7.81
N ARG A 675 -1.79 21.87 8.80
CA ARG A 675 -1.61 22.82 9.91
C ARG A 675 -2.49 22.46 11.10
N TYR A 676 -2.37 23.23 12.16
CA TYR A 676 -3.29 23.20 13.29
C TYR A 676 -4.29 24.35 13.20
N GLU A 677 -5.57 24.10 13.49
CA GLU A 677 -6.64 25.13 13.58
C GLU A 677 -7.43 24.98 14.89
N LEU A 678 -8.06 26.10 15.32
CA LEU A 678 -8.89 26.10 16.52
C LEU A 678 -10.13 25.21 16.36
N VAL A 679 -10.30 24.33 17.33
CA VAL A 679 -11.48 23.46 17.43
C VAL A 679 -12.73 24.32 17.71
N PRO A 680 -13.88 24.07 17.04
CA PRO A 680 -15.13 24.72 17.37
C PRO A 680 -15.53 24.52 18.84
N GLY A 681 -16.09 25.56 19.48
CA GLY A 681 -16.29 25.55 20.93
C GLY A 681 -17.16 24.42 21.49
N HIS A 682 -18.13 23.92 20.72
CA HIS A 682 -18.94 22.75 21.13
C HIS A 682 -18.12 21.46 21.11
N VAL A 683 -17.27 21.25 20.11
CA VAL A 683 -16.38 20.09 20.00
C VAL A 683 -15.29 20.15 21.08
N GLN A 684 -14.71 21.34 21.32
CA GLN A 684 -13.73 21.55 22.39
C GLN A 684 -14.29 21.11 23.74
N LYS A 685 -15.55 21.49 24.05
CA LYS A 685 -16.19 21.14 25.31
C LYS A 685 -16.29 19.64 25.51
N GLU A 686 -16.70 18.90 24.49
CA GLU A 686 -16.77 17.44 24.53
C GLU A 686 -15.40 16.77 24.74
N ILE A 687 -14.34 17.30 24.09
CA ILE A 687 -12.98 16.77 24.23
C ILE A 687 -12.47 16.99 25.66
N VAL A 688 -12.66 18.18 26.21
CA VAL A 688 -12.22 18.53 27.58
C VAL A 688 -12.98 17.69 28.62
N GLU A 689 -14.30 17.53 28.49
CA GLU A 689 -15.09 16.69 29.40
C GLU A 689 -14.60 15.22 29.38
N LYS A 690 -14.30 14.67 28.22
CA LYS A 690 -13.76 13.30 28.10
C LYS A 690 -12.34 13.16 28.70
N ALA A 691 -11.53 14.22 28.64
CA ALA A 691 -10.20 14.21 29.22
C ALA A 691 -10.24 14.21 30.77
N VAL A 692 -11.12 15.02 31.36
CA VAL A 692 -11.29 15.09 32.83
C VAL A 692 -11.77 13.75 33.39
N LEU A 693 -12.73 13.07 32.72
CA LEU A 693 -13.20 11.76 33.14
C LEU A 693 -12.11 10.68 33.12
N LYS A 694 -11.12 10.78 32.23
CA LYS A 694 -10.00 9.86 32.20
C LYS A 694 -8.98 10.10 33.31
N GLU A 695 -8.74 11.35 33.72
CA GLU A 695 -7.87 11.64 34.87
C GLU A 695 -8.49 11.10 36.18
N GLU A 696 -9.82 11.13 36.33
CA GLU A 696 -10.51 10.59 37.49
C GLU A 696 -10.55 9.04 37.54
N GLU A 697 -10.46 8.36 36.38
CA GLU A 697 -10.36 6.89 36.32
C GLU A 697 -8.92 6.38 36.57
N ASP A 698 -7.89 7.21 36.33
CA ASP A 698 -6.49 6.85 36.50
C ASP A 698 -5.90 7.27 37.88
N GLU A 699 -6.60 8.04 38.74
CA GLU A 699 -6.27 8.37 40.13
C GLU A 699 -6.92 7.36 41.11
#